data_a6554d3242e82691a959f6c24aa1d906
#
_entry.id   a6554d3242e82691a959f6c24aa1d906
#
_cell.length_a   1.000
_cell.length_b   1.000
_cell.length_c   1.000
_cell.angle_alpha   90.00
_cell.angle_beta   90.00
_cell.angle_gamma   90.00
#
_symmetry.space_group_name_H-M   'P 1'
#
loop_
_entity.id
_entity.type
_entity.pdbx_description
1 polymer ?
#
loop_
_entity_poly.entity_id
_entity_poly.type
_entity_poly.pdbx_seq_one_letter_code
_entity_poly.pdbx_strand_id
1 'polypeptide(L)'
;MLNPIVRKFQYGQHTVTLETGMMARQATAAVMVSMDDTAVFVTVVGQKKAKPGQDFFPLTVNYQERTYAAGRIPGSFFRREGRPSEGETLIARLIDRPIRPLFPEGFVNEVQVIATVVSVNPQVNPDIVAMIGASAALSLSGIPFNGPIGAARVGYINDQYVLNPTQDELKESKLDLVVAGTEAAVLMVESEAELLSEDQMLGAVVFGHEQQQVVIQNINELVKEAGKPRWDWQPEPVNEALNARVAALAEARLSDAYRITDKQERYAQVDVIKSETIATLLAEDETLDENELGEILHAIEKNVVRSRVLAGEPRIDGREKDIIRGLDVRTGVLPRTHGSALFTRGETQALVTATLGTARDAQVLDELMGERTDTFLFHYNFPPYSVGETGMVGSPKRREIGHGRLAKRGVLAVMPDMDKFPYTVRVVSEITESNGSSSMASVCGASLALMDAGVPIKAAVAGIAMGLVKEGDNYVVLSDILGDEDHLGDMDFKVAGSREGISALQMDIKIEGITKEIMQVALNQAKGARLHILGVMEQAINAPRGDISEFAPRIHTIKINPDKIKDVIGKGGSVIRALTEETGTTIEIEDDGTVKIAATDGEKAKHAIRRIEEITAEIEVGRVYTGKVTRIVDFGAFVAIGGGKEGLVHISQIADKRVEKVTDYLQMGQEVPVKVLEVDRQGRIRLSIKEATEQSQPAAAPEAPAAEQGE
;
A
#
# COMPACT_ATOMS: atom_id res chain seq x y z
N MET A 1 22.21 -43.45 -2.43
CA MET A 1 22.61 -42.16 -1.84
C MET A 1 21.90 -41.04 -2.59
N LEU A 2 21.49 -40.00 -1.91
CA LEU A 2 20.94 -38.80 -2.56
C LEU A 2 22.13 -37.99 -3.09
N ASN A 3 22.15 -37.74 -4.38
CA ASN A 3 23.20 -36.92 -5.02
C ASN A 3 22.54 -35.60 -5.47
N PRO A 4 22.66 -34.53 -4.68
CA PRO A 4 22.16 -33.22 -5.11
C PRO A 4 22.98 -32.72 -6.31
N ILE A 5 22.29 -32.08 -7.25
CA ILE A 5 22.91 -31.33 -8.34
C ILE A 5 22.85 -29.87 -7.93
N VAL A 6 24.02 -29.20 -7.92
CA VAL A 6 24.18 -27.86 -7.39
C VAL A 6 24.82 -26.96 -8.45
N ARG A 7 24.21 -25.80 -8.68
CA ARG A 7 24.78 -24.71 -9.48
C ARG A 7 24.97 -23.48 -8.61
N LYS A 8 26.14 -22.87 -8.73
CA LYS A 8 26.49 -21.65 -8.01
C LYS A 8 27.05 -20.61 -8.96
N PHE A 9 26.53 -19.39 -8.88
CA PHE A 9 26.94 -18.29 -9.75
C PHE A 9 26.83 -16.93 -9.04
N GLN A 10 27.55 -15.94 -9.57
CA GLN A 10 27.51 -14.58 -9.10
C GLN A 10 26.39 -13.82 -9.78
N TYR A 11 25.60 -13.05 -9.01
CA TYR A 11 24.49 -12.23 -9.49
C TYR A 11 24.57 -10.83 -8.86
N GLY A 12 25.25 -9.91 -9.55
CA GLY A 12 25.63 -8.63 -8.95
C GLY A 12 26.59 -8.84 -7.78
N GLN A 13 26.30 -8.25 -6.66
CA GLN A 13 27.09 -8.42 -5.43
C GLN A 13 26.80 -9.74 -4.69
N HIS A 14 25.76 -10.46 -5.06
CA HIS A 14 25.27 -11.65 -4.38
C HIS A 14 25.76 -12.95 -5.02
N THR A 15 25.78 -14.00 -4.24
CA THR A 15 26.02 -15.36 -4.72
C THR A 15 24.72 -16.15 -4.69
N VAL A 16 24.28 -16.68 -5.84
CA VAL A 16 23.09 -17.52 -5.97
C VAL A 16 23.50 -18.98 -6.07
N THR A 17 22.80 -19.85 -5.34
CA THR A 17 22.95 -21.30 -5.42
C THR A 17 21.60 -21.94 -5.73
N LEU A 18 21.56 -22.80 -6.75
CA LEU A 18 20.42 -23.65 -7.10
C LEU A 18 20.76 -25.10 -6.79
N GLU A 19 19.93 -25.78 -6.00
CA GLU A 19 20.12 -27.18 -5.64
C GLU A 19 18.82 -27.98 -5.94
N THR A 20 18.97 -29.13 -6.57
CA THR A 20 17.85 -30.04 -6.84
C THR A 20 18.23 -31.51 -6.59
N GLY A 21 17.22 -32.36 -6.48
CA GLY A 21 17.40 -33.83 -6.36
C GLY A 21 17.44 -34.38 -4.93
N MET A 22 17.49 -33.52 -3.90
CA MET A 22 17.60 -33.95 -2.50
C MET A 22 16.25 -34.04 -1.79
N MET A 23 15.41 -33.03 -1.92
CA MET A 23 14.15 -32.89 -1.18
C MET A 23 12.92 -33.00 -2.08
N ALA A 24 11.76 -33.28 -1.46
CA ALA A 24 10.41 -33.34 -2.10
C ALA A 24 10.37 -34.18 -3.39
N ARG A 25 10.96 -35.38 -3.39
CA ARG A 25 11.08 -36.24 -4.56
C ARG A 25 9.75 -36.76 -5.15
N GLN A 26 8.63 -36.54 -4.44
CA GLN A 26 7.28 -36.81 -4.95
C GLN A 26 6.71 -35.66 -5.78
N ALA A 27 7.25 -34.44 -5.65
CA ALA A 27 6.86 -33.32 -6.49
C ALA A 27 7.30 -33.57 -7.94
N THR A 28 6.63 -32.92 -8.89
CA THR A 28 7.05 -32.94 -10.30
C THR A 28 8.46 -32.37 -10.44
N ALA A 29 8.76 -31.26 -9.72
CA ALA A 29 10.13 -30.78 -9.51
C ALA A 29 10.24 -30.05 -8.18
N ALA A 30 11.46 -29.95 -7.65
CA ALA A 30 11.75 -29.18 -6.44
C ALA A 30 13.16 -28.58 -6.53
N VAL A 31 13.29 -27.34 -6.07
CA VAL A 31 14.56 -26.59 -6.03
C VAL A 31 14.70 -25.91 -4.67
N MET A 32 15.87 -26.02 -4.06
CA MET A 32 16.32 -25.12 -3.02
C MET A 32 17.13 -24.01 -3.70
N VAL A 33 16.70 -22.78 -3.60
CA VAL A 33 17.43 -21.62 -4.11
C VAL A 33 17.86 -20.76 -2.95
N SER A 34 19.12 -20.30 -2.96
CA SER A 34 19.61 -19.36 -1.97
C SER A 34 20.37 -18.21 -2.61
N MET A 35 20.29 -17.05 -1.99
CA MET A 35 21.04 -15.84 -2.28
C MET A 35 21.56 -15.29 -0.96
N ASP A 36 22.88 -15.38 -0.71
CA ASP A 36 23.56 -14.92 0.52
C ASP A 36 22.79 -15.29 1.81
N ASP A 37 22.53 -16.57 2.03
CA ASP A 37 21.82 -17.16 3.18
C ASP A 37 20.28 -16.93 3.22
N THR A 38 19.71 -16.12 2.36
CA THR A 38 18.26 -16.17 2.13
C THR A 38 17.94 -17.36 1.25
N ALA A 39 17.20 -18.33 1.78
CA ALA A 39 16.88 -19.58 1.09
C ALA A 39 15.38 -19.76 0.96
N VAL A 40 14.93 -20.11 -0.25
CA VAL A 40 13.54 -20.41 -0.59
C VAL A 40 13.47 -21.82 -1.16
N PHE A 41 12.61 -22.62 -0.58
CA PHE A 41 12.30 -23.96 -1.07
C PHE A 41 11.09 -23.91 -1.99
N VAL A 42 11.28 -24.29 -3.27
CA VAL A 42 10.22 -24.21 -4.28
C VAL A 42 9.91 -25.59 -4.80
N THR A 43 8.61 -25.92 -4.81
CA THR A 43 8.08 -27.16 -5.40
C THR A 43 7.09 -26.85 -6.50
N VAL A 44 7.08 -27.66 -7.53
CA VAL A 44 6.10 -27.66 -8.62
C VAL A 44 5.48 -29.02 -8.74
N VAL A 45 4.15 -29.05 -8.80
CA VAL A 45 3.36 -30.25 -9.10
C VAL A 45 2.40 -29.93 -10.24
N GLY A 46 2.41 -30.74 -11.28
CA GLY A 46 1.47 -30.64 -12.39
C GLY A 46 0.67 -31.95 -12.56
N GLN A 47 -0.61 -31.82 -12.90
CA GLN A 47 -1.47 -32.93 -13.26
C GLN A 47 -1.22 -33.31 -14.71
N LYS A 48 -1.12 -34.63 -14.98
CA LYS A 48 -0.86 -35.16 -16.35
C LYS A 48 -2.05 -35.03 -17.29
N LYS A 49 -3.25 -34.81 -16.74
CA LYS A 49 -4.51 -34.69 -17.50
C LYS A 49 -5.31 -33.50 -16.92
N ALA A 50 -5.97 -32.78 -17.80
CA ALA A 50 -6.98 -31.82 -17.41
C ALA A 50 -8.21 -32.49 -16.78
N LYS A 51 -8.96 -31.76 -15.97
CA LYS A 51 -10.26 -32.17 -15.48
C LYS A 51 -11.28 -32.12 -16.64
N PRO A 52 -12.25 -33.02 -16.70
CA PRO A 52 -13.31 -32.92 -17.71
C PRO A 52 -14.03 -31.58 -17.66
N GLY A 53 -14.20 -30.93 -18.81
CA GLY A 53 -14.83 -29.59 -18.90
C GLY A 53 -13.99 -28.43 -18.39
N GLN A 54 -12.66 -28.60 -18.29
CA GLN A 54 -11.74 -27.52 -17.90
C GLN A 54 -11.48 -26.60 -19.09
N ASP A 55 -11.93 -25.36 -18.99
CA ASP A 55 -11.87 -24.33 -20.04
C ASP A 55 -10.84 -23.22 -19.77
N PHE A 56 -10.17 -23.26 -18.62
CA PHE A 56 -9.12 -22.29 -18.25
C PHE A 56 -7.89 -22.99 -17.65
N PHE A 57 -6.75 -22.33 -17.68
CA PHE A 57 -5.52 -22.83 -17.08
C PHE A 57 -5.49 -22.63 -15.55
N PRO A 58 -5.64 -23.66 -14.74
CA PRO A 58 -5.66 -23.57 -13.28
C PRO A 58 -4.25 -23.58 -12.70
N LEU A 59 -3.51 -22.48 -12.87
CA LEU A 59 -2.24 -22.24 -12.21
C LEU A 59 -2.48 -21.65 -10.82
N THR A 60 -1.96 -22.31 -9.79
CA THR A 60 -1.97 -21.83 -8.42
C THR A 60 -0.55 -21.58 -7.93
N VAL A 61 -0.24 -20.33 -7.60
CA VAL A 61 1.03 -19.95 -6.98
C VAL A 61 0.79 -19.58 -5.52
N ASN A 62 1.54 -20.23 -4.62
CA ASN A 62 1.56 -19.94 -3.19
C ASN A 62 2.98 -19.53 -2.81
N TYR A 63 3.09 -18.40 -2.12
CA TYR A 63 4.31 -17.95 -1.47
C TYR A 63 4.06 -17.92 0.03
N GLN A 64 4.99 -18.43 0.82
CA GLN A 64 4.84 -18.58 2.26
C GLN A 64 6.11 -18.17 2.99
N GLU A 65 5.95 -17.33 4.00
CA GLU A 65 7.02 -16.95 4.91
C GLU A 65 6.90 -17.74 6.21
N ARG A 66 7.95 -18.46 6.57
CA ARG A 66 8.02 -19.18 7.83
C ARG A 66 8.84 -18.39 8.83
N THR A 67 8.26 -18.01 9.96
CA THR A 67 8.90 -17.19 10.98
C THR A 67 10.18 -17.83 11.53
N TYR A 68 10.29 -19.17 11.51
CA TYR A 68 11.52 -19.86 11.86
C TYR A 68 12.70 -19.53 10.91
N ALA A 69 12.44 -19.10 9.68
CA ALA A 69 13.48 -18.66 8.75
C ALA A 69 14.26 -17.45 9.29
N ALA A 70 13.62 -16.60 10.08
CA ALA A 70 14.23 -15.48 10.80
C ALA A 70 14.53 -15.80 12.28
N GLY A 71 14.51 -17.08 12.69
CA GLY A 71 14.74 -17.48 14.07
C GLY A 71 13.64 -17.02 15.05
N ARG A 72 12.43 -16.77 14.57
CA ARG A 72 11.32 -16.23 15.35
C ARG A 72 10.19 -17.24 15.56
N ILE A 73 9.39 -17.01 16.59
CA ILE A 73 8.11 -17.69 16.82
C ILE A 73 6.99 -16.71 16.45
N PRO A 74 5.92 -17.15 15.75
CA PRO A 74 4.83 -16.25 15.36
C PRO A 74 4.21 -15.50 16.54
N GLY A 75 3.94 -14.20 16.37
CA GLY A 75 3.36 -13.34 17.40
C GLY A 75 1.88 -13.60 17.69
N SER A 76 1.17 -14.31 16.80
CA SER A 76 -0.26 -14.61 16.93
C SER A 76 -0.58 -15.46 18.17
N PHE A 77 -1.84 -15.44 18.64
CA PHE A 77 -2.29 -16.22 19.78
C PHE A 77 -1.96 -17.72 19.66
N PHE A 78 -2.14 -18.30 18.48
CA PHE A 78 -1.86 -19.73 18.22
C PHE A 78 -0.38 -20.05 18.03
N ARG A 79 0.51 -19.07 18.04
CA ARG A 79 1.95 -19.24 17.78
C ARG A 79 2.23 -20.07 16.51
N ARG A 80 1.41 -19.88 15.51
CA ARG A 80 1.48 -20.57 14.22
C ARG A 80 1.10 -19.60 13.11
N GLU A 81 1.75 -19.73 11.96
CA GLU A 81 1.38 -19.02 10.73
C GLU A 81 -0.05 -19.42 10.33
N GLY A 82 -0.85 -18.45 9.93
CA GLY A 82 -2.25 -18.62 9.57
C GLY A 82 -2.51 -18.39 8.08
N ARG A 83 -3.46 -17.49 7.78
CA ARG A 83 -3.75 -17.08 6.41
C ARG A 83 -2.58 -16.28 5.85
N PRO A 84 -2.33 -16.35 4.52
CA PRO A 84 -1.31 -15.53 3.88
C PRO A 84 -1.51 -14.05 4.21
N SER A 85 -0.42 -13.38 4.53
CA SER A 85 -0.39 -11.93 4.68
C SER A 85 -0.63 -11.22 3.34
N GLU A 86 -0.85 -9.91 3.39
CA GLU A 86 -0.91 -9.09 2.18
C GLU A 86 0.41 -9.17 1.40
N GLY A 87 1.56 -9.09 2.09
CA GLY A 87 2.87 -9.24 1.49
C GLY A 87 3.07 -10.59 0.79
N GLU A 88 2.72 -11.69 1.45
CA GLU A 88 2.79 -13.03 0.84
C GLU A 88 1.88 -13.14 -0.40
N THR A 89 0.70 -12.55 -0.35
CA THR A 89 -0.23 -12.51 -1.49
C THR A 89 0.34 -11.73 -2.67
N LEU A 90 1.00 -10.61 -2.41
CA LEU A 90 1.62 -9.77 -3.44
C LEU A 90 2.83 -10.46 -4.09
N ILE A 91 3.68 -11.12 -3.29
CA ILE A 91 4.82 -11.87 -3.83
C ILE A 91 4.35 -13.10 -4.63
N ALA A 92 3.30 -13.80 -4.16
CA ALA A 92 2.69 -14.87 -4.97
C ALA A 92 2.23 -14.36 -6.35
N ARG A 93 1.73 -13.13 -6.45
CA ARG A 93 1.37 -12.48 -7.72
C ARG A 93 2.58 -12.08 -8.55
N LEU A 94 3.68 -11.61 -7.92
CA LEU A 94 4.93 -11.35 -8.61
C LEU A 94 5.50 -12.60 -9.30
N ILE A 95 5.31 -13.78 -8.70
CA ILE A 95 5.73 -15.05 -9.29
C ILE A 95 4.75 -15.48 -10.41
N ASP A 96 3.43 -15.43 -10.17
CA ASP A 96 2.38 -15.90 -11.10
C ASP A 96 2.41 -15.13 -12.44
N ARG A 97 2.50 -13.80 -12.39
CA ARG A 97 2.33 -12.93 -13.56
C ARG A 97 3.31 -13.21 -14.69
N PRO A 98 4.64 -13.31 -14.47
CA PRO A 98 5.58 -13.57 -15.56
C PRO A 98 5.64 -15.03 -16.02
N ILE A 99 5.22 -15.99 -15.19
CA ILE A 99 5.28 -17.42 -15.60
C ILE A 99 4.03 -17.86 -16.33
N ARG A 100 2.87 -17.28 -16.02
CA ARG A 100 1.57 -17.69 -16.60
C ARG A 100 1.51 -17.61 -18.13
N PRO A 101 1.96 -16.52 -18.81
CA PRO A 101 1.91 -16.42 -20.26
C PRO A 101 2.89 -17.36 -20.99
N LEU A 102 3.78 -18.02 -20.26
CA LEU A 102 4.76 -18.96 -20.84
C LEU A 102 4.28 -20.40 -20.93
N PHE A 103 3.07 -20.69 -20.45
CA PHE A 103 2.44 -21.97 -20.75
C PHE A 103 1.79 -21.89 -22.14
N PRO A 104 1.90 -22.96 -22.94
CA PRO A 104 1.36 -22.95 -24.29
C PRO A 104 -0.16 -22.80 -24.30
N GLU A 105 -0.67 -22.17 -25.34
CA GLU A 105 -2.12 -22.04 -25.57
C GLU A 105 -2.80 -23.40 -25.57
N GLY A 106 -3.98 -23.50 -24.97
CA GLY A 106 -4.70 -24.78 -24.81
C GLY A 106 -4.17 -25.69 -23.69
N PHE A 107 -3.11 -25.30 -22.95
CA PHE A 107 -2.66 -26.06 -21.78
C PHE A 107 -3.53 -25.74 -20.57
N VAL A 108 -4.45 -26.64 -20.24
CA VAL A 108 -5.42 -26.49 -19.13
C VAL A 108 -5.23 -27.51 -17.99
N ASN A 109 -4.08 -28.18 -17.93
CA ASN A 109 -3.75 -29.08 -16.83
C ASN A 109 -3.41 -28.27 -15.58
N GLU A 110 -3.91 -28.71 -14.41
CA GLU A 110 -3.67 -28.04 -13.15
C GLU A 110 -2.18 -28.06 -12.77
N VAL A 111 -1.62 -26.88 -12.44
CA VAL A 111 -0.24 -26.71 -11.96
C VAL A 111 -0.25 -25.93 -10.67
N GLN A 112 0.50 -26.41 -9.68
CA GLN A 112 0.71 -25.73 -8.42
C GLN A 112 2.19 -25.47 -8.18
N VAL A 113 2.53 -24.22 -7.88
CA VAL A 113 3.86 -23.78 -7.45
C VAL A 113 3.75 -23.34 -6.00
N ILE A 114 4.62 -23.87 -5.13
CA ILE A 114 4.72 -23.47 -3.72
C ILE A 114 6.14 -23.04 -3.45
N ALA A 115 6.34 -21.78 -3.11
CA ALA A 115 7.60 -21.19 -2.69
C ALA A 115 7.55 -20.89 -1.18
N THR A 116 8.44 -21.49 -0.40
CA THR A 116 8.49 -21.37 1.05
C THR A 116 9.84 -20.80 1.47
N VAL A 117 9.85 -19.65 2.15
CA VAL A 117 11.04 -19.07 2.74
C VAL A 117 11.45 -19.91 3.96
N VAL A 118 12.64 -20.49 3.93
CA VAL A 118 13.15 -21.41 4.96
C VAL A 118 14.39 -20.90 5.71
N SER A 119 15.05 -19.88 5.18
CA SER A 119 16.13 -19.12 5.82
C SER A 119 16.11 -17.70 5.28
N VAL A 120 16.44 -16.71 6.10
CA VAL A 120 16.47 -15.31 5.65
C VAL A 120 17.68 -14.57 6.20
N ASN A 121 18.40 -13.93 5.29
CA ASN A 121 19.39 -12.90 5.59
C ASN A 121 18.64 -11.56 5.64
N PRO A 122 18.73 -10.77 6.73
CA PRO A 122 18.05 -9.49 6.88
C PRO A 122 18.28 -8.48 5.76
N GLN A 123 19.36 -8.63 5.01
CA GLN A 123 19.72 -7.71 3.93
C GLN A 123 19.23 -8.14 2.54
N VAL A 124 18.68 -9.37 2.41
CA VAL A 124 18.31 -9.95 1.10
C VAL A 124 16.83 -10.28 1.04
N ASN A 125 16.09 -9.60 0.16
CA ASN A 125 14.67 -9.86 -0.07
C ASN A 125 14.46 -11.28 -0.63
N PRO A 126 13.52 -12.05 -0.05
CA PRO A 126 13.28 -13.42 -0.52
C PRO A 126 12.45 -13.51 -1.81
N ASP A 127 11.81 -12.44 -2.27
CA ASP A 127 10.92 -12.44 -3.43
C ASP A 127 11.65 -12.74 -4.75
N ILE A 128 12.79 -12.08 -5.04
CA ILE A 128 13.62 -12.38 -6.22
C ILE A 128 14.13 -13.81 -6.16
N VAL A 129 14.54 -14.26 -4.97
CA VAL A 129 14.98 -15.65 -4.75
C VAL A 129 13.86 -16.63 -5.06
N ALA A 130 12.62 -16.35 -4.61
CA ALA A 130 11.44 -17.16 -4.89
C ALA A 130 11.09 -17.20 -6.39
N MET A 131 11.19 -16.07 -7.10
CA MET A 131 10.96 -15.99 -8.54
C MET A 131 11.97 -16.85 -9.33
N ILE A 132 13.24 -16.75 -9.00
CA ILE A 132 14.31 -17.58 -9.58
C ILE A 132 14.04 -19.06 -9.32
N GLY A 133 13.67 -19.42 -8.09
CA GLY A 133 13.36 -20.78 -7.71
C GLY A 133 12.13 -21.35 -8.44
N ALA A 134 11.08 -20.55 -8.61
CA ALA A 134 9.89 -20.94 -9.35
C ALA A 134 10.21 -21.20 -10.85
N SER A 135 10.98 -20.32 -11.45
CA SER A 135 11.48 -20.46 -12.82
C SER A 135 12.31 -21.75 -12.98
N ALA A 136 13.27 -22.00 -12.09
CA ALA A 136 14.11 -23.20 -12.12
C ALA A 136 13.29 -24.47 -11.92
N ALA A 137 12.38 -24.51 -10.96
CA ALA A 137 11.55 -25.68 -10.68
C ALA A 137 10.63 -26.03 -11.86
N LEU A 138 9.97 -25.02 -12.48
CA LEU A 138 9.16 -25.20 -13.68
C LEU A 138 9.98 -25.74 -14.84
N SER A 139 11.15 -25.17 -15.10
CA SER A 139 12.05 -25.57 -16.20
C SER A 139 12.57 -26.99 -16.03
N LEU A 140 12.80 -27.44 -14.79
CA LEU A 140 13.22 -28.81 -14.46
C LEU A 140 12.09 -29.84 -14.55
N SER A 141 10.82 -29.42 -14.47
CA SER A 141 9.67 -30.29 -14.24
C SER A 141 9.30 -31.17 -15.43
N GLY A 142 9.66 -30.76 -16.64
CA GLY A 142 9.17 -31.35 -17.89
C GLY A 142 7.76 -30.92 -18.28
N ILE A 143 7.06 -30.14 -17.47
CA ILE A 143 5.77 -29.54 -17.83
C ILE A 143 5.97 -28.64 -19.06
N PRO A 144 5.02 -28.54 -20.00
CA PRO A 144 5.08 -27.60 -21.11
C PRO A 144 5.19 -26.16 -20.60
N PHE A 145 6.38 -25.62 -20.65
CA PHE A 145 6.73 -24.28 -20.14
C PHE A 145 7.80 -23.66 -21.04
N ASN A 146 7.54 -22.46 -21.58
CA ASN A 146 8.41 -21.75 -22.53
C ASN A 146 9.40 -20.79 -21.83
N GLY A 147 9.73 -21.08 -20.58
CA GLY A 147 10.81 -20.42 -19.83
C GLY A 147 12.18 -21.03 -20.13
N PRO A 148 13.19 -20.68 -19.29
CA PRO A 148 13.08 -20.00 -18.00
C PRO A 148 12.88 -18.50 -18.10
N ILE A 149 12.48 -17.90 -16.95
CA ILE A 149 12.58 -16.47 -16.73
C ILE A 149 13.74 -16.17 -15.77
N GLY A 150 14.32 -14.97 -15.94
CA GLY A 150 15.09 -14.32 -14.89
C GLY A 150 14.21 -13.33 -14.13
N ALA A 151 14.70 -12.89 -12.98
CA ALA A 151 14.12 -11.81 -12.19
C ALA A 151 15.22 -10.97 -11.55
N ALA A 152 15.01 -9.66 -11.49
CA ALA A 152 15.94 -8.70 -10.88
C ALA A 152 15.16 -7.64 -10.10
N ARG A 153 15.71 -7.21 -8.99
CA ARG A 153 15.34 -5.96 -8.34
C ARG A 153 16.33 -4.88 -8.75
N VAL A 154 15.84 -3.70 -9.09
CA VAL A 154 16.67 -2.57 -9.49
C VAL A 154 16.37 -1.39 -8.57
N GLY A 155 17.41 -0.90 -7.90
CA GLY A 155 17.43 0.36 -7.18
C GLY A 155 18.00 1.49 -8.04
N TYR A 156 17.82 2.75 -7.58
CA TYR A 156 18.42 3.93 -8.19
C TYR A 156 18.98 4.83 -7.08
N ILE A 157 20.31 4.79 -6.93
CA ILE A 157 21.04 5.44 -5.83
C ILE A 157 22.19 6.25 -6.43
N ASN A 158 22.33 7.52 -6.06
CA ASN A 158 23.37 8.43 -6.55
C ASN A 158 23.46 8.43 -8.11
N ASP A 159 22.30 8.50 -8.76
CA ASP A 159 22.14 8.50 -10.22
C ASP A 159 22.70 7.24 -10.92
N GLN A 160 22.75 6.11 -10.22
CA GLN A 160 23.16 4.81 -10.75
C GLN A 160 22.12 3.72 -10.45
N TYR A 161 21.97 2.80 -11.40
CA TYR A 161 21.18 1.59 -11.18
C TYR A 161 21.97 0.58 -10.34
N VAL A 162 21.31 0.02 -9.33
CA VAL A 162 21.89 -1.00 -8.43
C VAL A 162 21.11 -2.30 -8.58
N LEU A 163 21.79 -3.38 -8.89
CA LEU A 163 21.20 -4.70 -9.02
C LEU A 163 21.02 -5.36 -7.65
N ASN A 164 19.80 -5.81 -7.38
CA ASN A 164 19.42 -6.49 -6.14
C ASN A 164 19.97 -5.76 -4.90
N PRO A 165 19.59 -4.49 -4.70
CA PRO A 165 20.06 -3.72 -3.57
C PRO A 165 19.69 -4.41 -2.25
N THR A 166 20.56 -4.28 -1.26
CA THR A 166 20.28 -4.71 0.11
C THR A 166 19.13 -3.91 0.72
N GLN A 167 18.57 -4.41 1.84
CA GLN A 167 17.50 -3.68 2.55
C GLN A 167 17.93 -2.29 3.00
N ASP A 168 19.20 -2.11 3.36
CA ASP A 168 19.71 -0.78 3.75
C ASP A 168 19.91 0.13 2.54
N GLU A 169 20.39 -0.39 1.43
CA GLU A 169 20.49 0.35 0.16
C GLU A 169 19.12 0.77 -0.38
N LEU A 170 18.08 -0.07 -0.19
CA LEU A 170 16.71 0.26 -0.60
C LEU A 170 16.14 1.47 0.15
N LYS A 171 16.52 1.71 1.40
CA LYS A 171 16.09 2.88 2.16
C LYS A 171 16.60 4.20 1.58
N GLU A 172 17.73 4.17 0.87
CA GLU A 172 18.35 5.33 0.21
C GLU A 172 17.98 5.41 -1.27
N SER A 173 17.30 4.40 -1.80
CA SER A 173 16.98 4.28 -3.21
C SER A 173 15.72 5.08 -3.58
N LYS A 174 15.79 5.84 -4.67
CA LYS A 174 14.64 6.51 -5.30
C LYS A 174 13.78 5.58 -6.14
N LEU A 175 14.16 4.31 -6.25
CA LEU A 175 13.48 3.30 -7.05
C LEU A 175 13.51 1.95 -6.34
N ASP A 176 12.36 1.31 -6.28
CA ASP A 176 12.22 -0.11 -6.02
C ASP A 176 11.47 -0.73 -7.20
N LEU A 177 12.20 -1.36 -8.13
CA LEU A 177 11.65 -1.92 -9.35
C LEU A 177 11.98 -3.41 -9.42
N VAL A 178 10.96 -4.23 -9.66
CA VAL A 178 11.11 -5.64 -9.99
C VAL A 178 10.81 -5.82 -11.45
N VAL A 179 11.75 -6.47 -12.17
CA VAL A 179 11.57 -6.86 -13.57
C VAL A 179 11.80 -8.35 -13.72
N ALA A 180 10.95 -8.99 -14.52
CA ALA A 180 11.11 -10.38 -14.91
C ALA A 180 10.87 -10.56 -16.40
N GLY A 181 11.58 -11.50 -17.00
CA GLY A 181 11.46 -11.78 -18.42
C GLY A 181 12.22 -13.02 -18.84
N THR A 182 12.05 -13.37 -20.13
CA THR A 182 12.81 -14.42 -20.81
C THR A 182 14.16 -13.87 -21.30
N GLU A 183 14.92 -14.72 -21.99
CA GLU A 183 16.14 -14.28 -22.66
C GLU A 183 15.86 -13.16 -23.68
N ALA A 184 14.77 -13.27 -24.41
CA ALA A 184 14.43 -12.37 -25.50
C ALA A 184 13.78 -11.06 -25.06
N ALA A 185 12.97 -11.06 -23.98
CA ALA A 185 12.13 -9.92 -23.70
C ALA A 185 11.60 -9.84 -22.25
N VAL A 186 11.21 -8.63 -21.88
CA VAL A 186 10.54 -8.32 -20.59
C VAL A 186 9.10 -8.84 -20.62
N LEU A 187 8.65 -9.46 -19.54
CA LEU A 187 7.28 -9.97 -19.35
C LEU A 187 6.52 -9.24 -18.26
N MET A 188 7.19 -8.81 -17.20
CA MET A 188 6.56 -8.18 -16.06
C MET A 188 7.47 -7.10 -15.47
N VAL A 189 6.88 -5.97 -15.13
CA VAL A 189 7.52 -4.92 -14.33
C VAL A 189 6.56 -4.49 -13.23
N GLU A 190 7.10 -4.21 -12.05
CA GLU A 190 6.38 -3.60 -10.94
C GLU A 190 7.31 -2.66 -10.20
N SER A 191 6.90 -1.41 -9.94
CA SER A 191 7.79 -0.45 -9.31
C SER A 191 7.07 0.54 -8.39
N GLU A 192 7.88 1.07 -7.47
CA GLU A 192 7.66 2.27 -6.68
C GLU A 192 8.82 3.21 -6.94
N ALA A 193 8.56 4.50 -7.22
CA ALA A 193 9.58 5.45 -7.58
C ALA A 193 9.33 6.84 -6.98
N GLU A 194 10.38 7.56 -6.66
CA GLU A 194 10.34 8.94 -6.19
C GLU A 194 10.40 9.93 -7.36
N LEU A 195 9.32 9.95 -8.17
CA LEU A 195 9.12 10.86 -9.29
C LEU A 195 10.27 10.85 -10.32
N LEU A 196 10.70 9.65 -10.70
CA LEU A 196 11.73 9.47 -11.72
C LEU A 196 11.18 9.76 -13.13
N SER A 197 12.05 10.20 -14.04
CA SER A 197 11.69 10.43 -15.44
C SER A 197 11.38 9.12 -16.18
N GLU A 198 10.67 9.23 -17.31
CA GLU A 198 10.37 8.11 -18.19
C GLU A 198 11.65 7.40 -18.67
N ASP A 199 12.71 8.15 -18.98
CA ASP A 199 13.99 7.60 -19.44
C ASP A 199 14.72 6.86 -18.31
N GLN A 200 14.69 7.37 -17.08
CA GLN A 200 15.25 6.68 -15.90
C GLN A 200 14.50 5.37 -15.62
N MET A 201 13.17 5.39 -15.71
CA MET A 201 12.36 4.19 -15.53
C MET A 201 12.62 3.14 -16.59
N LEU A 202 12.67 3.56 -17.88
CA LEU A 202 12.99 2.67 -18.99
C LEU A 202 14.42 2.10 -18.84
N GLY A 203 15.38 2.94 -18.51
CA GLY A 203 16.76 2.52 -18.25
C GLY A 203 16.86 1.47 -17.16
N ALA A 204 16.08 1.60 -16.08
CA ALA A 204 16.04 0.61 -15.00
C ALA A 204 15.47 -0.75 -15.45
N VAL A 205 14.41 -0.74 -16.26
CA VAL A 205 13.83 -1.96 -16.85
C VAL A 205 14.84 -2.68 -17.74
N VAL A 206 15.49 -1.94 -18.64
CA VAL A 206 16.52 -2.48 -19.53
C VAL A 206 17.70 -3.04 -18.75
N PHE A 207 18.21 -2.27 -17.79
CA PHE A 207 19.31 -2.71 -16.91
C PHE A 207 18.96 -4.03 -16.21
N GLY A 208 17.80 -4.11 -15.56
CA GLY A 208 17.40 -5.32 -14.84
C GLY A 208 17.24 -6.53 -15.77
N HIS A 209 16.68 -6.33 -16.98
CA HIS A 209 16.53 -7.38 -17.98
C HIS A 209 17.89 -7.88 -18.50
N GLU A 210 18.86 -6.99 -18.72
CA GLU A 210 20.22 -7.38 -19.11
C GLU A 210 20.92 -8.16 -18.00
N GLN A 211 20.81 -7.70 -16.75
CA GLN A 211 21.47 -8.34 -15.62
C GLN A 211 20.90 -9.73 -15.29
N GLN A 212 19.61 -9.96 -15.48
CA GLN A 212 18.98 -11.26 -15.18
C GLN A 212 19.37 -12.39 -16.15
N GLN A 213 20.04 -12.09 -17.26
CA GLN A 213 20.43 -13.11 -18.25
C GLN A 213 21.35 -14.19 -17.63
N VAL A 214 22.18 -13.84 -16.68
CA VAL A 214 23.02 -14.81 -15.97
C VAL A 214 22.19 -15.87 -15.22
N VAL A 215 21.02 -15.49 -14.69
CA VAL A 215 20.10 -16.41 -14.03
C VAL A 215 19.53 -17.42 -15.02
N ILE A 216 19.05 -16.93 -16.17
CA ILE A 216 18.50 -17.75 -17.26
C ILE A 216 19.53 -18.76 -17.75
N GLN A 217 20.75 -18.32 -17.99
CA GLN A 217 21.85 -19.19 -18.43
C GLN A 217 22.10 -20.32 -17.42
N ASN A 218 22.19 -20.01 -16.13
CA ASN A 218 22.44 -21.00 -15.09
C ASN A 218 21.27 -21.95 -14.87
N ILE A 219 20.01 -21.49 -15.03
CA ILE A 219 18.86 -22.38 -15.02
C ILE A 219 18.91 -23.34 -16.21
N ASN A 220 19.21 -22.85 -17.41
CA ASN A 220 19.34 -23.69 -18.61
C ASN A 220 20.44 -24.75 -18.44
N GLU A 221 21.57 -24.40 -17.86
CA GLU A 221 22.63 -25.38 -17.55
C GLU A 221 22.18 -26.42 -16.51
N LEU A 222 21.43 -26.00 -15.48
CA LEU A 222 20.87 -26.93 -14.49
C LEU A 222 19.85 -27.88 -15.13
N VAL A 223 19.03 -27.40 -16.07
CA VAL A 223 18.08 -28.22 -16.82
C VAL A 223 18.77 -29.25 -17.70
N LYS A 224 19.90 -28.93 -18.31
CA LYS A 224 20.69 -29.90 -19.08
C LYS A 224 21.19 -31.07 -18.21
N GLU A 225 21.51 -30.82 -16.94
CA GLU A 225 22.05 -31.83 -16.02
C GLU A 225 20.95 -32.61 -15.29
N ALA A 226 19.86 -31.94 -14.91
CA ALA A 226 18.87 -32.46 -13.97
C ALA A 226 17.42 -32.40 -14.49
N GLY A 227 17.18 -31.83 -15.66
CA GLY A 227 15.84 -31.66 -16.22
C GLY A 227 15.15 -33.00 -16.49
N LYS A 228 13.86 -33.07 -16.18
CA LYS A 228 13.03 -34.21 -16.53
C LYS A 228 12.65 -34.15 -18.01
N PRO A 229 12.40 -35.30 -18.67
CA PRO A 229 11.86 -35.33 -20.04
C PRO A 229 10.59 -34.47 -20.14
N ARG A 230 10.47 -33.73 -21.23
CA ARG A 230 9.25 -32.99 -21.53
C ARG A 230 8.05 -33.95 -21.60
N TRP A 231 6.89 -33.48 -21.12
CA TRP A 231 5.66 -34.23 -21.22
C TRP A 231 5.28 -34.39 -22.69
N ASP A 232 4.73 -35.54 -23.02
CA ASP A 232 4.11 -35.80 -24.30
C ASP A 232 2.71 -35.15 -24.32
N TRP A 233 2.71 -33.79 -24.39
CA TRP A 233 1.52 -32.96 -24.50
C TRP A 233 1.57 -32.22 -25.82
N GLN A 234 0.48 -32.23 -26.54
CA GLN A 234 0.28 -31.46 -27.75
C GLN A 234 -1.05 -30.71 -27.61
N PRO A 235 -1.15 -29.48 -28.15
CA PRO A 235 -2.44 -28.82 -28.25
C PRO A 235 -3.41 -29.69 -29.10
N GLU A 236 -4.69 -29.58 -28.82
CA GLU A 236 -5.70 -30.24 -29.66
C GLU A 236 -5.59 -29.67 -31.08
N PRO A 237 -5.70 -30.55 -32.12
CA PRO A 237 -5.60 -30.12 -33.50
C PRO A 237 -6.74 -29.15 -33.83
N VAL A 238 -6.41 -28.03 -34.42
CA VAL A 238 -7.39 -27.03 -34.86
C VAL A 238 -8.30 -27.63 -35.94
N ASN A 239 -9.61 -27.54 -35.74
CA ASN A 239 -10.60 -27.97 -36.69
C ASN A 239 -10.82 -26.86 -37.75
N GLU A 240 -9.95 -26.81 -38.76
CA GLU A 240 -9.96 -25.80 -39.80
C GLU A 240 -11.34 -25.72 -40.53
N ALA A 241 -12.00 -26.86 -40.74
CA ALA A 241 -13.31 -26.91 -41.41
C ALA A 241 -14.39 -26.27 -40.54
N LEU A 242 -14.35 -26.52 -39.22
CA LEU A 242 -15.29 -25.92 -38.27
C LEU A 242 -15.02 -24.42 -38.12
N ASN A 243 -13.77 -24.03 -38.00
CA ASN A 243 -13.37 -22.59 -37.96
C ASN A 243 -13.90 -21.83 -39.20
N ALA A 244 -13.76 -22.39 -40.40
CA ALA A 244 -14.27 -21.76 -41.61
C ALA A 244 -15.81 -21.65 -41.61
N ARG A 245 -16.53 -22.66 -41.08
CA ARG A 245 -18.00 -22.60 -40.96
C ARG A 245 -18.45 -21.55 -39.97
N VAL A 246 -17.82 -21.48 -38.79
CA VAL A 246 -18.13 -20.45 -37.78
C VAL A 246 -17.83 -19.05 -38.31
N ALA A 247 -16.65 -18.85 -38.95
CA ALA A 247 -16.26 -17.58 -39.55
C ALA A 247 -17.27 -17.12 -40.63
N ALA A 248 -17.70 -18.01 -41.51
CA ALA A 248 -18.69 -17.68 -42.55
C ALA A 248 -20.03 -17.20 -41.98
N LEU A 249 -20.43 -17.65 -40.80
CA LEU A 249 -21.67 -17.25 -40.14
C LEU A 249 -21.53 -15.99 -39.27
N ALA A 250 -20.38 -15.79 -38.66
CA ALA A 250 -20.23 -14.83 -37.57
C ALA A 250 -19.32 -13.63 -37.89
N GLU A 251 -18.23 -13.80 -38.63
CA GLU A 251 -17.14 -12.80 -38.76
C GLU A 251 -17.62 -11.44 -39.27
N ALA A 252 -18.37 -11.41 -40.36
CA ALA A 252 -18.89 -10.15 -40.92
C ALA A 252 -19.86 -9.44 -39.94
N ARG A 253 -20.73 -10.23 -39.30
CA ARG A 253 -21.71 -9.73 -38.33
C ARG A 253 -20.99 -9.17 -37.08
N LEU A 254 -19.98 -9.88 -36.58
CA LEU A 254 -19.17 -9.42 -35.45
C LEU A 254 -18.38 -8.16 -35.83
N SER A 255 -17.84 -8.06 -37.03
CA SER A 255 -17.17 -6.85 -37.53
C SER A 255 -18.11 -5.64 -37.52
N ASP A 256 -19.38 -5.82 -37.92
CA ASP A 256 -20.37 -4.75 -37.84
C ASP A 256 -20.80 -4.41 -36.41
N ALA A 257 -20.98 -5.43 -35.54
CA ALA A 257 -21.30 -5.23 -34.15
C ALA A 257 -20.22 -4.44 -33.41
N TYR A 258 -18.93 -4.68 -33.68
CA TYR A 258 -17.81 -3.95 -33.06
C TYR A 258 -17.61 -2.51 -33.60
N ARG A 259 -18.49 -2.03 -34.51
CA ARG A 259 -18.63 -0.62 -34.90
C ARG A 259 -19.65 0.14 -34.07
N ILE A 260 -20.45 -0.56 -33.25
CA ILE A 260 -21.38 0.05 -32.31
C ILE A 260 -20.60 0.60 -31.14
N THR A 261 -20.63 1.91 -30.95
CA THR A 261 -19.84 2.59 -29.92
C THR A 261 -20.44 2.46 -28.52
N ASP A 262 -21.77 2.34 -28.41
CA ASP A 262 -22.44 2.06 -27.13
C ASP A 262 -22.14 0.64 -26.65
N LYS A 263 -21.63 0.51 -25.41
CA LYS A 263 -21.20 -0.77 -24.85
C LYS A 263 -22.31 -1.77 -24.72
N GLN A 264 -23.46 -1.34 -24.18
CA GLN A 264 -24.58 -2.26 -23.88
C GLN A 264 -25.22 -2.75 -25.19
N GLU A 265 -25.41 -1.86 -26.15
CA GLU A 265 -25.91 -2.22 -27.46
C GLU A 265 -24.96 -3.16 -28.20
N ARG A 266 -23.66 -2.86 -28.16
CA ARG A 266 -22.61 -3.73 -28.74
C ARG A 266 -22.65 -5.12 -28.15
N TYR A 267 -22.66 -5.24 -26.81
CA TYR A 267 -22.70 -6.54 -26.12
C TYR A 267 -23.96 -7.32 -26.44
N ALA A 268 -25.12 -6.69 -26.43
CA ALA A 268 -26.38 -7.33 -26.80
C ALA A 268 -26.33 -7.89 -28.23
N GLN A 269 -25.75 -7.14 -29.18
CA GLN A 269 -25.59 -7.60 -30.55
C GLN A 269 -24.59 -8.77 -30.66
N VAL A 270 -23.45 -8.68 -29.98
CA VAL A 270 -22.44 -9.75 -29.96
C VAL A 270 -23.03 -11.04 -29.38
N ASP A 271 -23.78 -10.96 -28.28
CA ASP A 271 -24.42 -12.12 -27.65
C ASP A 271 -25.46 -12.77 -28.56
N VAL A 272 -26.27 -11.96 -29.27
CA VAL A 272 -27.23 -12.48 -30.26
C VAL A 272 -26.49 -13.24 -31.37
N ILE A 273 -25.42 -12.65 -31.94
CA ILE A 273 -24.64 -13.27 -33.00
C ILE A 273 -24.04 -14.59 -32.57
N LYS A 274 -23.44 -14.63 -31.38
CA LYS A 274 -22.86 -15.86 -30.80
C LYS A 274 -23.93 -16.94 -30.60
N SER A 275 -25.02 -16.60 -29.92
CA SER A 275 -26.12 -17.54 -29.63
C SER A 275 -26.75 -18.11 -30.90
N GLU A 276 -27.04 -17.28 -31.88
CA GLU A 276 -27.59 -17.72 -33.17
C GLU A 276 -26.61 -18.60 -33.97
N THR A 277 -25.31 -18.26 -33.96
CA THR A 277 -24.28 -19.05 -34.66
C THR A 277 -24.15 -20.44 -34.02
N ILE A 278 -24.07 -20.51 -32.69
CA ILE A 278 -24.01 -21.77 -31.94
C ILE A 278 -25.26 -22.61 -32.21
N ALA A 279 -26.45 -22.00 -32.08
CA ALA A 279 -27.72 -22.70 -32.31
C ALA A 279 -27.83 -23.26 -33.73
N THR A 280 -27.38 -22.49 -34.74
CA THR A 280 -27.39 -22.92 -36.14
C THR A 280 -26.48 -24.12 -36.36
N LEU A 281 -25.27 -24.10 -35.84
CA LEU A 281 -24.30 -25.17 -36.01
C LEU A 281 -24.71 -26.47 -35.27
N LEU A 282 -25.24 -26.33 -34.04
CA LEU A 282 -25.76 -27.47 -33.26
C LEU A 282 -27.01 -28.09 -33.88
N ALA A 283 -27.86 -27.31 -34.58
CA ALA A 283 -28.99 -27.81 -35.32
C ALA A 283 -28.57 -28.63 -36.58
N GLU A 284 -27.41 -28.32 -37.17
CA GLU A 284 -26.84 -29.05 -38.28
C GLU A 284 -26.08 -30.31 -37.82
N ASP A 285 -25.41 -30.24 -36.67
CA ASP A 285 -24.60 -31.32 -36.09
C ASP A 285 -24.62 -31.24 -34.54
N GLU A 286 -25.48 -32.10 -33.92
CA GLU A 286 -25.62 -32.16 -32.46
C GLU A 286 -24.38 -32.74 -31.74
N THR A 287 -23.37 -33.22 -32.47
CA THR A 287 -22.15 -33.77 -31.86
C THR A 287 -21.09 -32.74 -31.60
N LEU A 288 -21.28 -31.46 -32.05
CA LEU A 288 -20.35 -30.37 -31.83
C LEU A 288 -20.32 -29.97 -30.34
N ASP A 289 -19.14 -29.59 -29.87
CA ASP A 289 -18.98 -29.07 -28.49
C ASP A 289 -19.25 -27.57 -28.49
N GLU A 290 -20.20 -27.15 -27.67
CA GLU A 290 -20.56 -25.73 -27.48
C GLU A 290 -19.39 -24.88 -26.98
N ASN A 291 -18.51 -25.46 -26.13
CA ASN A 291 -17.30 -24.77 -25.65
C ASN A 291 -16.32 -24.52 -26.78
N GLU A 292 -16.08 -25.52 -27.66
CA GLU A 292 -15.22 -25.35 -28.84
C GLU A 292 -15.75 -24.23 -29.77
N LEU A 293 -17.08 -24.20 -29.99
CA LEU A 293 -17.71 -23.12 -30.75
C LEU A 293 -17.53 -21.75 -30.11
N GLY A 294 -17.63 -21.68 -28.78
CA GLY A 294 -17.38 -20.46 -28.00
C GLY A 294 -15.94 -19.96 -28.13
N GLU A 295 -14.96 -20.86 -28.07
CA GLU A 295 -13.54 -20.52 -28.24
C GLU A 295 -13.23 -20.02 -29.66
N ILE A 296 -13.80 -20.65 -30.70
CA ILE A 296 -13.65 -20.19 -32.09
C ILE A 296 -14.26 -18.80 -32.27
N LEU A 297 -15.46 -18.57 -31.74
CA LEU A 297 -16.11 -17.24 -31.79
C LEU A 297 -15.28 -16.17 -31.08
N HIS A 298 -14.70 -16.50 -29.93
CA HIS A 298 -13.82 -15.60 -29.21
C HIS A 298 -12.55 -15.28 -30.00
N ALA A 299 -11.93 -16.25 -30.67
CA ALA A 299 -10.79 -16.03 -31.54
C ALA A 299 -11.14 -15.12 -32.72
N ILE A 300 -12.33 -15.25 -33.30
CA ILE A 300 -12.82 -14.36 -34.38
C ILE A 300 -13.01 -12.95 -33.85
N GLU A 301 -13.64 -12.75 -32.68
CA GLU A 301 -13.76 -11.42 -32.04
C GLU A 301 -12.41 -10.77 -31.84
N LYS A 302 -11.46 -11.52 -31.27
CA LYS A 302 -10.09 -11.04 -31.05
C LYS A 302 -9.47 -10.55 -32.36
N ASN A 303 -9.57 -11.34 -33.42
CA ASN A 303 -9.02 -10.97 -34.73
C ASN A 303 -9.70 -9.74 -35.33
N VAL A 304 -11.03 -9.64 -35.24
CA VAL A 304 -11.81 -8.49 -35.75
C VAL A 304 -11.36 -7.20 -35.06
N VAL A 305 -11.29 -7.19 -33.72
CA VAL A 305 -10.92 -5.99 -32.96
C VAL A 305 -9.46 -5.62 -33.23
N ARG A 306 -8.54 -6.58 -33.18
CA ARG A 306 -7.10 -6.36 -33.37
C ARG A 306 -6.78 -5.85 -34.77
N SER A 307 -7.37 -6.44 -35.81
CA SER A 307 -7.16 -6.04 -37.19
C SER A 307 -7.59 -4.60 -37.45
N ARG A 308 -8.71 -4.16 -36.86
CA ARG A 308 -9.18 -2.78 -36.98
C ARG A 308 -8.21 -1.79 -36.33
N VAL A 309 -7.73 -2.10 -35.12
CA VAL A 309 -6.73 -1.27 -34.43
C VAL A 309 -5.44 -1.14 -35.26
N LEU A 310 -4.94 -2.25 -35.78
CA LEU A 310 -3.72 -2.26 -36.61
C LEU A 310 -3.90 -1.56 -37.96
N ALA A 311 -5.12 -1.56 -38.51
CA ALA A 311 -5.46 -0.82 -39.74
C ALA A 311 -5.61 0.69 -39.50
N GLY A 312 -5.55 1.16 -38.24
CA GLY A 312 -5.75 2.57 -37.90
C GLY A 312 -7.21 3.01 -37.93
N GLU A 313 -8.17 2.06 -37.87
CA GLU A 313 -9.59 2.40 -37.72
C GLU A 313 -9.86 2.87 -36.28
N PRO A 314 -10.95 3.64 -36.07
CA PRO A 314 -11.38 4.00 -34.73
C PRO A 314 -11.57 2.77 -33.81
N ARG A 315 -11.24 2.94 -32.52
CA ARG A 315 -11.42 1.93 -31.48
C ARG A 315 -12.90 1.53 -31.33
N ILE A 316 -13.15 0.51 -30.54
CA ILE A 316 -14.52 -0.03 -30.34
C ILE A 316 -15.51 0.98 -29.74
N ASP A 317 -15.02 2.03 -29.09
CA ASP A 317 -15.81 3.15 -28.56
C ASP A 317 -15.72 4.42 -29.42
N GLY A 318 -15.12 4.33 -30.62
CA GLY A 318 -15.01 5.41 -31.59
C GLY A 318 -13.84 6.37 -31.38
N ARG A 319 -13.01 6.18 -30.35
CA ARG A 319 -11.82 7.02 -30.08
C ARG A 319 -10.64 6.68 -31.00
N GLU A 320 -9.76 7.67 -31.18
CA GLU A 320 -8.42 7.45 -31.70
C GLU A 320 -7.50 6.81 -30.64
N LYS A 321 -6.36 6.27 -31.06
CA LYS A 321 -5.45 5.47 -30.23
C LYS A 321 -4.91 6.17 -28.97
N ASP A 322 -4.75 7.49 -28.99
CA ASP A 322 -4.15 8.31 -27.94
C ASP A 322 -5.17 9.15 -27.15
N ILE A 323 -6.45 9.09 -27.50
CA ILE A 323 -7.52 9.86 -26.86
C ILE A 323 -7.98 9.17 -25.57
N ILE A 324 -8.12 9.98 -24.51
CA ILE A 324 -8.64 9.59 -23.21
C ILE A 324 -10.15 9.81 -23.17
N ARG A 325 -10.89 8.92 -22.49
CA ARG A 325 -12.32 9.08 -22.26
C ARG A 325 -12.63 10.38 -21.52
N GLY A 326 -13.85 10.86 -21.63
CA GLY A 326 -14.34 12.03 -20.90
C GLY A 326 -14.12 11.89 -19.39
N LEU A 327 -13.69 12.97 -18.75
CA LEU A 327 -13.42 13.04 -17.32
C LEU A 327 -14.45 13.90 -16.60
N ASP A 328 -15.03 13.40 -15.51
CA ASP A 328 -15.79 14.18 -14.53
C ASP A 328 -15.13 14.00 -13.15
N VAL A 329 -14.73 15.11 -12.54
CA VAL A 329 -13.95 15.13 -11.30
C VAL A 329 -14.62 16.02 -10.28
N ARG A 330 -14.95 15.46 -9.11
CA ARG A 330 -15.61 16.18 -8.01
C ARG A 330 -14.92 15.88 -6.69
N THR A 331 -14.79 16.91 -5.83
CA THR A 331 -14.25 16.80 -4.48
C THR A 331 -15.31 17.20 -3.45
N GLY A 332 -15.16 16.76 -2.20
CA GLY A 332 -16.10 17.09 -1.12
C GLY A 332 -17.49 16.48 -1.34
N VAL A 333 -17.58 15.31 -1.97
CA VAL A 333 -18.85 14.68 -2.36
C VAL A 333 -19.58 14.03 -1.20
N LEU A 334 -18.89 13.73 -0.10
CA LEU A 334 -19.48 13.13 1.11
C LEU A 334 -19.39 14.14 2.28
N PRO A 335 -20.53 14.49 2.92
CA PRO A 335 -20.60 15.67 3.79
C PRO A 335 -19.87 15.53 5.13
N ARG A 336 -19.56 14.35 5.61
CA ARG A 336 -18.95 14.12 6.93
C ARG A 336 -17.62 13.37 6.90
N THR A 337 -17.12 13.00 5.74
CA THR A 337 -15.78 12.40 5.60
C THR A 337 -14.70 13.49 5.75
N HIS A 338 -13.48 13.09 6.10
CA HIS A 338 -12.41 14.08 6.24
C HIS A 338 -11.95 14.63 4.89
N GLY A 339 -11.97 13.80 3.85
CA GLY A 339 -11.84 14.19 2.45
C GLY A 339 -12.51 13.16 1.57
N SER A 340 -13.06 13.59 0.43
CA SER A 340 -13.70 12.69 -0.52
C SER A 340 -13.61 13.22 -1.95
N ALA A 341 -13.55 12.29 -2.90
CA ALA A 341 -13.57 12.59 -4.32
C ALA A 341 -14.35 11.53 -5.09
N LEU A 342 -15.02 11.96 -6.13
CA LEU A 342 -15.60 11.10 -7.16
C LEU A 342 -14.82 11.36 -8.45
N PHE A 343 -14.09 10.37 -8.90
CA PHE A 343 -13.35 10.42 -10.15
C PHE A 343 -14.01 9.50 -11.17
N THR A 344 -14.44 10.07 -12.27
CA THR A 344 -15.08 9.34 -13.37
C THR A 344 -14.29 9.52 -14.64
N ARG A 345 -13.98 8.43 -15.33
CA ARG A 345 -13.34 8.38 -16.64
C ARG A 345 -14.16 7.48 -17.55
N GLY A 346 -15.01 8.08 -18.38
CA GLY A 346 -16.01 7.33 -19.15
C GLY A 346 -16.83 6.43 -18.23
N GLU A 347 -16.82 5.14 -18.47
CA GLU A 347 -17.52 4.09 -17.73
C GLU A 347 -16.67 3.47 -16.62
N THR A 348 -15.76 4.23 -16.02
CA THR A 348 -14.97 3.82 -14.86
C THR A 348 -15.03 4.90 -13.80
N GLN A 349 -15.55 4.54 -12.62
CA GLN A 349 -15.80 5.49 -11.54
C GLN A 349 -15.29 4.96 -10.21
N ALA A 350 -14.58 5.82 -9.47
CA ALA A 350 -14.07 5.55 -8.13
C ALA A 350 -14.55 6.63 -7.15
N LEU A 351 -15.25 6.22 -6.11
CA LEU A 351 -15.54 7.04 -4.94
C LEU A 351 -14.44 6.81 -3.93
N VAL A 352 -13.62 7.83 -3.68
CA VAL A 352 -12.45 7.71 -2.82
C VAL A 352 -12.58 8.61 -1.61
N THR A 353 -12.26 8.07 -0.44
CA THR A 353 -12.28 8.79 0.84
C THR A 353 -10.90 8.79 1.47
N ALA A 354 -10.56 9.89 2.14
CA ALA A 354 -9.38 9.98 3.00
C ALA A 354 -9.82 10.25 4.44
N THR A 355 -9.28 9.49 5.36
CA THR A 355 -9.56 9.60 6.80
C THR A 355 -8.26 9.81 7.55
N LEU A 356 -8.23 10.81 8.44
CA LEU A 356 -7.10 11.12 9.30
C LEU A 356 -7.35 10.55 10.69
N GLY A 357 -6.42 9.76 11.17
CA GLY A 357 -6.43 9.17 12.50
C GLY A 357 -5.19 9.57 13.32
N THR A 358 -5.07 9.02 14.51
CA THR A 358 -3.92 9.19 15.41
C THR A 358 -2.88 8.09 15.17
N ALA A 359 -1.74 8.14 15.85
CA ALA A 359 -0.73 7.08 15.77
C ALA A 359 -1.26 5.72 16.29
N ARG A 360 -2.28 5.72 17.15
CA ARG A 360 -2.95 4.47 17.62
C ARG A 360 -3.72 3.74 16.53
N ASP A 361 -4.09 4.44 15.47
CA ASP A 361 -4.82 3.88 14.33
C ASP A 361 -3.88 3.27 13.28
N ALA A 362 -2.56 3.43 13.47
CA ALA A 362 -1.56 2.83 12.60
C ALA A 362 -1.61 1.31 12.64
N GLN A 363 -1.38 0.68 11.51
CA GLN A 363 -1.36 -0.77 11.40
C GLN A 363 0.00 -1.32 11.83
N VAL A 364 0.00 -2.22 12.82
CA VAL A 364 1.18 -2.99 13.18
C VAL A 364 1.21 -4.26 12.35
N LEU A 365 2.25 -4.45 11.57
CA LEU A 365 2.49 -5.60 10.70
C LEU A 365 3.57 -6.47 11.34
N ASP A 366 3.24 -7.72 11.68
CA ASP A 366 4.22 -8.73 12.11
C ASP A 366 4.79 -9.42 10.86
N GLU A 367 5.83 -8.82 10.29
CA GLU A 367 6.51 -9.29 9.08
C GLU A 367 7.65 -10.27 9.44
N LEU A 368 8.18 -10.98 8.44
CA LEU A 368 9.24 -11.97 8.61
C LEU A 368 10.46 -11.39 9.36
N MET A 369 10.81 -10.14 9.09
CA MET A 369 11.96 -9.44 9.67
C MET A 369 11.68 -8.74 11.00
N GLY A 370 10.45 -8.71 11.47
CA GLY A 370 10.03 -8.03 12.70
C GLY A 370 8.73 -7.26 12.53
N GLU A 371 8.38 -6.53 13.58
CA GLU A 371 7.21 -5.66 13.54
C GLU A 371 7.53 -4.35 12.81
N ARG A 372 6.61 -3.93 11.95
CA ARG A 372 6.64 -2.65 11.26
C ARG A 372 5.31 -1.93 11.45
N THR A 373 5.37 -0.63 11.67
CA THR A 373 4.19 0.22 11.74
C THR A 373 3.97 0.90 10.39
N ASP A 374 2.74 0.80 9.88
CA ASP A 374 2.29 1.46 8.66
C ASP A 374 1.28 2.56 9.00
N THR A 375 1.64 3.81 8.72
CA THR A 375 0.83 5.01 8.99
C THR A 375 0.05 5.48 7.77
N PHE A 376 0.29 4.89 6.61
CA PHE A 376 -0.46 5.17 5.40
C PHE A 376 -1.14 3.90 4.88
N LEU A 377 -2.45 3.80 5.08
CA LEU A 377 -3.27 2.66 4.72
C LEU A 377 -4.04 2.95 3.43
N PHE A 378 -4.05 2.01 2.50
CA PHE A 378 -4.81 2.12 1.26
C PHE A 378 -5.62 0.86 1.01
N HIS A 379 -6.95 0.98 0.97
CA HIS A 379 -7.86 -0.12 0.72
C HIS A 379 -8.65 0.10 -0.57
N TYR A 380 -8.78 -0.96 -1.34
CA TYR A 380 -9.47 -0.97 -2.63
C TYR A 380 -10.57 -2.02 -2.60
N ASN A 381 -11.78 -1.62 -2.92
CA ASN A 381 -12.95 -2.48 -2.95
C ASN A 381 -13.55 -2.51 -4.36
N PHE A 382 -13.81 -3.72 -4.84
CA PHE A 382 -14.38 -3.97 -6.16
C PHE A 382 -15.64 -4.84 -6.03
N PRO A 383 -16.79 -4.23 -5.68
CA PRO A 383 -18.04 -4.97 -5.52
C PRO A 383 -18.60 -5.43 -6.89
N PRO A 384 -19.36 -6.52 -6.93
CA PRO A 384 -19.88 -7.09 -8.17
C PRO A 384 -20.73 -6.11 -8.99
N TYR A 385 -21.48 -5.22 -8.34
CA TYR A 385 -22.31 -4.24 -9.03
C TYR A 385 -21.51 -3.25 -9.91
N SER A 386 -20.21 -3.09 -9.66
CA SER A 386 -19.33 -2.21 -10.45
C SER A 386 -19.21 -2.64 -11.92
N VAL A 387 -19.51 -3.89 -12.21
CA VAL A 387 -19.56 -4.47 -13.57
C VAL A 387 -20.97 -4.96 -13.94
N GLY A 388 -21.99 -4.61 -13.15
CA GLY A 388 -23.37 -5.01 -13.40
C GLY A 388 -23.70 -6.45 -13.02
N GLU A 389 -22.87 -7.10 -12.22
CA GLU A 389 -23.04 -8.50 -11.80
C GLU A 389 -23.58 -8.62 -10.38
N THR A 390 -24.12 -9.80 -10.07
CA THR A 390 -24.38 -10.27 -8.71
C THR A 390 -23.24 -11.17 -8.27
N GLY A 391 -22.90 -11.16 -6.97
CA GLY A 391 -21.81 -12.01 -6.48
C GLY A 391 -21.67 -11.94 -4.97
N MET A 392 -20.79 -12.80 -4.46
CA MET A 392 -20.47 -12.86 -3.03
C MET A 392 -19.65 -11.63 -2.63
N VAL A 393 -20.12 -10.92 -1.60
CA VAL A 393 -19.40 -9.84 -0.93
C VAL A 393 -18.71 -10.43 0.31
N GLY A 394 -17.40 -10.26 0.43
CA GLY A 394 -16.62 -10.85 1.52
C GLY A 394 -15.23 -10.20 1.65
N SER A 395 -14.25 -10.99 2.09
CA SER A 395 -12.87 -10.50 2.21
C SER A 395 -12.26 -10.16 0.84
N PRO A 396 -11.36 -9.18 0.76
CA PRO A 396 -10.68 -8.80 -0.47
C PRO A 396 -10.00 -10.00 -1.15
N LYS A 397 -10.17 -10.12 -2.46
CA LYS A 397 -9.52 -11.12 -3.28
C LYS A 397 -8.08 -10.69 -3.61
N ARG A 398 -7.25 -11.63 -4.08
CA ARG A 398 -5.85 -11.35 -4.49
C ARG A 398 -5.73 -10.18 -5.48
N ARG A 399 -6.70 -10.01 -6.39
CA ARG A 399 -6.73 -8.92 -7.36
C ARG A 399 -6.96 -7.57 -6.69
N GLU A 400 -7.90 -7.50 -5.73
CA GLU A 400 -8.19 -6.28 -4.99
C GLU A 400 -6.99 -5.83 -4.14
N ILE A 401 -6.32 -6.77 -3.47
CA ILE A 401 -5.07 -6.51 -2.73
C ILE A 401 -3.99 -5.93 -3.67
N GLY A 402 -3.80 -6.53 -4.85
CA GLY A 402 -2.84 -6.05 -5.84
C GLY A 402 -3.16 -4.65 -6.37
N HIS A 403 -4.43 -4.36 -6.67
CA HIS A 403 -4.88 -3.04 -7.13
C HIS A 403 -4.74 -1.98 -6.04
N GLY A 404 -5.08 -2.30 -4.79
CA GLY A 404 -4.89 -1.41 -3.65
C GLY A 404 -3.41 -1.07 -3.44
N ARG A 405 -2.52 -2.08 -3.52
CA ARG A 405 -1.07 -1.86 -3.39
C ARG A 405 -0.50 -0.99 -4.51
N LEU A 406 -0.93 -1.22 -5.75
CA LEU A 406 -0.51 -0.38 -6.88
C LEU A 406 -0.97 1.07 -6.70
N ALA A 407 -2.22 1.28 -6.30
CA ALA A 407 -2.75 2.62 -6.05
C ALA A 407 -2.02 3.31 -4.87
N LYS A 408 -1.71 2.58 -3.79
CA LYS A 408 -0.88 3.07 -2.69
C LYS A 408 0.48 3.57 -3.16
N ARG A 409 1.21 2.74 -3.93
CA ARG A 409 2.51 3.10 -4.52
C ARG A 409 2.41 4.35 -5.41
N GLY A 410 1.31 4.48 -6.15
CA GLY A 410 1.07 5.63 -7.02
C GLY A 410 1.11 6.97 -6.29
N VAL A 411 0.61 7.04 -5.06
CA VAL A 411 0.53 8.29 -4.29
C VAL A 411 1.60 8.40 -3.19
N LEU A 412 2.31 7.31 -2.86
CA LEU A 412 3.25 7.28 -1.74
C LEU A 412 4.39 8.30 -1.86
N ALA A 413 4.95 8.47 -3.08
CA ALA A 413 6.04 9.42 -3.34
C ALA A 413 5.71 10.89 -3.02
N VAL A 414 4.41 11.23 -3.07
CA VAL A 414 3.94 12.59 -2.83
C VAL A 414 3.36 12.80 -1.43
N MET A 415 3.30 11.76 -0.60
CA MET A 415 2.87 11.88 0.78
C MET A 415 3.79 12.85 1.56
N PRO A 416 3.25 13.60 2.52
CA PRO A 416 4.05 14.46 3.36
C PRO A 416 5.03 13.66 4.22
N ASP A 417 6.03 14.37 4.74
CA ASP A 417 6.86 13.86 5.82
C ASP A 417 5.98 13.62 7.06
N MET A 418 5.84 12.35 7.46
CA MET A 418 4.94 11.95 8.55
C MET A 418 5.40 12.44 9.92
N ASP A 419 6.66 12.83 10.07
CA ASP A 419 7.15 13.49 11.30
C ASP A 419 6.58 14.92 11.43
N LYS A 420 6.35 15.60 10.29
CA LYS A 420 5.74 16.93 10.24
C LYS A 420 4.23 16.90 10.15
N PHE A 421 3.67 15.79 9.66
CA PHE A 421 2.24 15.54 9.56
C PHE A 421 1.88 14.26 10.32
N PRO A 422 1.78 14.28 11.66
CA PRO A 422 1.76 13.12 12.53
C PRO A 422 0.39 12.43 12.58
N TYR A 423 -0.19 12.19 11.42
CA TYR A 423 -1.46 11.49 11.27
C TYR A 423 -1.26 10.09 10.69
N THR A 424 -2.05 9.14 11.13
CA THR A 424 -2.31 7.94 10.34
C THR A 424 -3.35 8.29 9.28
N VAL A 425 -3.01 8.06 8.02
CA VAL A 425 -3.88 8.36 6.89
C VAL A 425 -4.43 7.07 6.30
N ARG A 426 -5.75 6.96 6.23
CA ARG A 426 -6.42 5.83 5.56
C ARG A 426 -7.17 6.32 4.34
N VAL A 427 -6.79 5.80 3.16
CA VAL A 427 -7.52 5.98 1.91
C VAL A 427 -8.34 4.72 1.63
N VAL A 428 -9.60 4.90 1.24
CA VAL A 428 -10.47 3.82 0.77
C VAL A 428 -11.03 4.19 -0.59
N SER A 429 -10.81 3.33 -1.57
CA SER A 429 -11.36 3.47 -2.92
C SER A 429 -12.47 2.45 -3.13
N GLU A 430 -13.70 2.92 -3.29
CA GLU A 430 -14.87 2.14 -3.66
C GLU A 430 -15.08 2.27 -5.17
N ILE A 431 -14.95 1.18 -5.90
CA ILE A 431 -15.21 1.17 -7.33
C ILE A 431 -16.72 1.03 -7.57
N THR A 432 -17.31 2.06 -8.11
CA THR A 432 -18.75 2.13 -8.36
C THR A 432 -19.13 1.72 -9.78
N GLU A 433 -18.18 1.87 -10.73
CA GLU A 433 -18.33 1.44 -12.11
C GLU A 433 -16.96 1.10 -12.71
N SER A 434 -16.86 0.06 -13.54
CA SER A 434 -15.58 -0.38 -14.13
C SER A 434 -15.71 -0.86 -15.57
N ASN A 435 -14.98 -0.16 -16.45
CA ASN A 435 -14.68 -0.57 -17.81
C ASN A 435 -13.25 -0.14 -18.19
N GLY A 436 -12.25 -0.87 -17.67
CA GLY A 436 -10.83 -0.58 -17.84
C GLY A 436 -10.23 0.25 -16.71
N SER A 437 -9.14 -0.24 -16.18
CA SER A 437 -8.24 0.30 -15.14
C SER A 437 -8.86 1.13 -14.01
N SER A 438 -9.64 0.48 -13.17
CA SER A 438 -10.16 1.05 -11.92
C SER A 438 -9.07 1.39 -10.90
N SER A 439 -7.92 0.68 -10.92
CA SER A 439 -6.77 1.01 -10.06
C SER A 439 -6.17 2.38 -10.37
N MET A 440 -6.12 2.77 -11.64
CA MET A 440 -5.64 4.10 -12.04
C MET A 440 -6.67 5.20 -11.75
N ALA A 441 -7.96 4.91 -11.82
CA ALA A 441 -9.01 5.79 -11.30
C ALA A 441 -8.86 5.99 -9.78
N SER A 442 -8.50 4.93 -9.04
CA SER A 442 -8.22 5.00 -7.60
C SER A 442 -7.02 5.89 -7.26
N VAL A 443 -5.96 5.88 -8.07
CA VAL A 443 -4.81 6.79 -7.92
C VAL A 443 -5.25 8.25 -8.04
N CYS A 444 -6.00 8.57 -9.11
CA CYS A 444 -6.52 9.93 -9.33
C CYS A 444 -7.44 10.37 -8.19
N GLY A 445 -8.42 9.52 -7.83
CA GLY A 445 -9.36 9.79 -6.75
C GLY A 445 -8.68 9.93 -5.38
N ALA A 446 -7.63 9.15 -5.11
CA ALA A 446 -6.85 9.25 -3.87
C ALA A 446 -6.10 10.58 -3.78
N SER A 447 -5.43 10.99 -4.85
CA SER A 447 -4.77 12.30 -4.92
C SER A 447 -5.74 13.44 -4.61
N LEU A 448 -6.95 13.40 -5.19
CA LEU A 448 -8.00 14.38 -4.96
C LEU A 448 -8.55 14.34 -3.53
N ALA A 449 -8.85 13.15 -3.00
CA ALA A 449 -9.39 12.97 -1.65
C ALA A 449 -8.39 13.39 -0.57
N LEU A 450 -7.09 13.15 -0.76
CA LEU A 450 -6.03 13.60 0.12
C LEU A 450 -5.93 15.14 0.13
N MET A 451 -5.99 15.79 -1.03
CA MET A 451 -6.02 17.25 -1.12
C MET A 451 -7.29 17.83 -0.48
N ASP A 452 -8.45 17.19 -0.69
CA ASP A 452 -9.72 17.60 -0.08
C ASP A 452 -9.71 17.46 1.46
N ALA A 453 -8.99 16.45 1.99
CA ALA A 453 -8.79 16.27 3.42
C ALA A 453 -7.82 17.29 4.05
N GLY A 454 -7.13 18.10 3.25
CA GLY A 454 -6.07 19.01 3.73
C GLY A 454 -4.75 18.31 4.02
N VAL A 455 -4.53 17.09 3.50
CA VAL A 455 -3.22 16.44 3.59
C VAL A 455 -2.24 17.16 2.68
N PRO A 456 -1.11 17.68 3.20
CA PRO A 456 -0.17 18.49 2.42
C PRO A 456 0.71 17.64 1.51
N ILE A 457 0.08 16.94 0.55
CA ILE A 457 0.83 16.17 -0.46
C ILE A 457 1.70 17.10 -1.30
N LYS A 458 2.89 16.61 -1.69
CA LYS A 458 3.91 17.41 -2.41
C LYS A 458 3.45 17.81 -3.82
N ALA A 459 2.66 16.95 -4.48
CA ALA A 459 2.12 17.16 -5.83
C ALA A 459 0.88 16.31 -6.06
N ALA A 460 0.01 16.74 -6.97
CA ALA A 460 -1.07 15.89 -7.47
C ALA A 460 -0.51 14.75 -8.32
N VAL A 461 -1.15 13.58 -8.24
CA VAL A 461 -0.79 12.37 -8.99
C VAL A 461 -1.97 11.90 -9.82
N ALA A 462 -1.73 11.54 -11.07
CA ALA A 462 -2.68 10.88 -11.93
C ALA A 462 -2.15 9.53 -12.40
N GLY A 463 -3.07 8.63 -12.74
CA GLY A 463 -2.76 7.30 -13.27
C GLY A 463 -3.49 7.03 -14.57
N ILE A 464 -2.83 6.28 -15.45
CA ILE A 464 -3.35 5.88 -16.75
C ILE A 464 -2.98 4.43 -17.06
N ALA A 465 -3.85 3.71 -17.79
CA ALA A 465 -3.56 2.40 -18.34
C ALA A 465 -3.38 2.46 -19.86
N MET A 466 -2.31 1.89 -20.32
CA MET A 466 -1.93 1.76 -21.72
C MET A 466 -2.11 0.31 -22.15
N GLY A 467 -2.45 0.09 -23.41
CA GLY A 467 -2.50 -1.22 -24.04
C GLY A 467 -1.61 -1.32 -25.26
N LEU A 468 -1.50 -2.53 -25.77
CA LEU A 468 -0.74 -2.84 -26.97
C LEU A 468 -1.50 -3.86 -27.81
N VAL A 469 -1.54 -3.64 -29.10
CA VAL A 469 -1.88 -4.65 -30.11
C VAL A 469 -0.68 -4.81 -31.04
N LYS A 470 -0.16 -6.04 -31.16
CA LYS A 470 1.05 -6.35 -31.92
C LYS A 470 0.85 -7.61 -32.77
N GLU A 471 1.13 -7.52 -34.04
CA GLU A 471 1.16 -8.65 -34.97
C GLU A 471 2.45 -8.58 -35.80
N GLY A 472 3.35 -9.53 -35.61
CA GLY A 472 4.67 -9.48 -36.19
C GLY A 472 5.43 -8.21 -35.77
N ASP A 473 5.88 -7.42 -36.75
CA ASP A 473 6.55 -6.15 -36.52
C ASP A 473 5.61 -4.94 -36.44
N ASN A 474 4.32 -5.14 -36.75
CA ASN A 474 3.32 -4.08 -36.71
C ASN A 474 2.72 -3.98 -35.30
N TYR A 475 2.63 -2.78 -34.76
CA TYR A 475 2.06 -2.57 -33.43
C TYR A 475 1.38 -1.21 -33.26
N VAL A 476 0.43 -1.14 -32.35
CA VAL A 476 -0.25 0.09 -31.94
C VAL A 476 -0.34 0.12 -30.42
N VAL A 477 0.08 1.24 -29.83
CA VAL A 477 -0.08 1.54 -28.41
C VAL A 477 -1.37 2.32 -28.21
N LEU A 478 -2.21 1.90 -27.25
CA LEU A 478 -3.49 2.51 -26.92
C LEU A 478 -3.43 3.21 -25.57
N SER A 479 -3.91 4.45 -25.50
CA SER A 479 -4.09 5.17 -24.22
C SER A 479 -5.47 4.89 -23.64
N ASP A 480 -5.58 4.79 -22.31
CA ASP A 480 -6.83 4.61 -21.60
C ASP A 480 -7.67 3.45 -22.15
N ILE A 481 -7.13 2.24 -21.99
CA ILE A 481 -7.77 1.03 -22.51
C ILE A 481 -9.06 0.68 -21.77
N LEU A 482 -10.01 0.17 -22.55
CA LEU A 482 -11.23 -0.45 -22.04
C LEU A 482 -10.97 -1.88 -21.52
N GLY A 483 -11.93 -2.46 -20.83
CA GLY A 483 -11.85 -3.84 -20.38
C GLY A 483 -11.68 -4.83 -21.54
N ASP A 484 -12.41 -4.64 -22.63
CA ASP A 484 -12.30 -5.46 -23.84
C ASP A 484 -10.90 -5.34 -24.47
N GLU A 485 -10.36 -4.13 -24.52
CA GLU A 485 -9.02 -3.88 -25.10
C GLU A 485 -7.90 -4.44 -24.20
N ASP A 486 -8.07 -4.46 -22.88
CA ASP A 486 -7.19 -5.20 -21.98
C ASP A 486 -7.27 -6.70 -22.26
N HIS A 487 -8.48 -7.24 -22.38
CA HIS A 487 -8.68 -8.68 -22.57
C HIS A 487 -8.15 -9.19 -23.93
N LEU A 488 -8.41 -8.45 -24.98
CA LEU A 488 -8.02 -8.78 -26.37
C LEU A 488 -6.62 -8.32 -26.76
N GLY A 489 -6.00 -7.45 -25.95
CA GLY A 489 -4.68 -6.87 -26.20
C GLY A 489 -3.52 -7.72 -25.65
N ASP A 490 -2.31 -7.27 -25.92
CA ASP A 490 -1.04 -7.96 -25.64
C ASP A 490 -0.30 -7.42 -24.44
N MET A 491 -0.71 -6.27 -23.90
CA MET A 491 -0.08 -5.60 -22.76
C MET A 491 -1.12 -4.83 -21.95
N ASP A 492 -1.02 -4.92 -20.62
CA ASP A 492 -1.63 -4.00 -19.66
C ASP A 492 -0.51 -3.23 -18.95
N PHE A 493 -0.39 -1.95 -19.23
CA PHE A 493 0.68 -1.10 -18.77
C PHE A 493 0.13 0.12 -18.03
N LYS A 494 0.31 0.13 -16.71
CA LYS A 494 -0.20 1.18 -15.81
C LYS A 494 0.93 2.09 -15.39
N VAL A 495 0.73 3.40 -15.53
CA VAL A 495 1.69 4.44 -15.16
C VAL A 495 1.01 5.47 -14.27
N ALA A 496 1.55 5.69 -13.08
CA ALA A 496 1.12 6.74 -12.16
C ALA A 496 2.27 7.74 -11.93
N GLY A 497 1.95 9.00 -11.74
CA GLY A 497 2.95 10.02 -11.45
C GLY A 497 2.38 11.44 -11.41
N SER A 498 3.24 12.37 -11.01
CA SER A 498 2.99 13.80 -11.02
C SER A 498 3.37 14.44 -12.35
N ARG A 499 3.39 15.78 -12.41
CA ARG A 499 3.98 16.51 -13.55
C ARG A 499 5.49 16.31 -13.66
N GLU A 500 6.16 16.05 -12.52
CA GLU A 500 7.62 15.96 -12.44
C GLU A 500 8.15 14.60 -12.88
N GLY A 501 7.43 13.51 -12.56
CA GLY A 501 7.89 12.17 -12.86
C GLY A 501 6.92 11.06 -12.47
N ILE A 502 7.37 9.84 -12.65
CA ILE A 502 6.64 8.60 -12.39
C ILE A 502 6.80 8.21 -10.91
N SER A 503 5.70 7.85 -10.27
CA SER A 503 5.66 7.34 -8.88
C SER A 503 5.44 5.84 -8.81
N ALA A 504 4.75 5.25 -9.79
CA ALA A 504 4.56 3.81 -9.90
C ALA A 504 4.37 3.38 -11.35
N LEU A 505 4.85 2.17 -11.65
CA LEU A 505 4.72 1.54 -12.94
C LEU A 505 4.43 0.06 -12.74
N GLN A 506 3.41 -0.45 -13.43
CA GLN A 506 3.10 -1.87 -13.48
C GLN A 506 2.84 -2.29 -14.92
N MET A 507 3.51 -3.34 -15.36
CA MET A 507 3.38 -3.87 -16.72
C MET A 507 3.17 -5.38 -16.67
N ASP A 508 2.17 -5.84 -17.40
CA ASP A 508 1.87 -7.24 -17.65
C ASP A 508 1.83 -7.48 -19.16
N ILE A 509 2.63 -8.40 -19.65
CA ILE A 509 2.73 -8.73 -21.05
C ILE A 509 2.16 -10.12 -21.26
N LYS A 510 1.29 -10.28 -22.25
CA LYS A 510 0.55 -11.51 -22.55
C LYS A 510 1.11 -12.27 -23.76
N ILE A 511 2.14 -11.73 -24.38
CA ILE A 511 2.88 -12.31 -25.51
C ILE A 511 4.31 -12.61 -25.08
N GLU A 512 5.15 -13.12 -25.98
CA GLU A 512 6.55 -13.49 -25.66
C GLU A 512 7.44 -12.33 -25.20
N GLY A 513 6.94 -11.08 -25.30
CA GLY A 513 7.56 -9.87 -24.78
C GLY A 513 7.51 -8.69 -25.73
N ILE A 514 8.00 -7.55 -25.26
CA ILE A 514 8.05 -6.29 -25.99
C ILE A 514 9.46 -5.72 -26.04
N THR A 515 9.75 -4.93 -27.08
CA THR A 515 11.04 -4.28 -27.25
C THR A 515 11.14 -2.98 -26.46
N LYS A 516 12.38 -2.50 -26.28
CA LYS A 516 12.66 -1.19 -25.68
C LYS A 516 11.93 -0.05 -26.38
N GLU A 517 11.86 -0.10 -27.70
CA GLU A 517 11.22 0.91 -28.54
C GLU A 517 9.72 1.00 -28.25
N ILE A 518 9.03 -0.15 -28.13
CA ILE A 518 7.61 -0.21 -27.78
C ILE A 518 7.39 0.37 -26.38
N MET A 519 8.23 0.04 -25.40
CA MET A 519 8.16 0.60 -24.04
C MET A 519 8.36 2.12 -24.04
N GLN A 520 9.30 2.62 -24.82
CA GLN A 520 9.54 4.07 -24.96
C GLN A 520 8.32 4.79 -25.53
N VAL A 521 7.71 4.25 -26.59
CA VAL A 521 6.47 4.80 -27.18
C VAL A 521 5.35 4.81 -26.13
N ALA A 522 5.16 3.70 -25.43
CA ALA A 522 4.11 3.57 -24.41
C ALA A 522 4.31 4.57 -23.25
N LEU A 523 5.54 4.74 -22.76
CA LEU A 523 5.86 5.71 -21.70
C LEU A 523 5.61 7.16 -22.15
N ASN A 524 6.04 7.51 -23.36
CA ASN A 524 5.84 8.87 -23.89
C ASN A 524 4.35 9.19 -24.10
N GLN A 525 3.57 8.23 -24.59
CA GLN A 525 2.12 8.38 -24.76
C GLN A 525 1.41 8.44 -23.41
N ALA A 526 1.82 7.62 -22.42
CA ALA A 526 1.33 7.67 -21.06
C ALA A 526 1.63 9.01 -20.37
N LYS A 527 2.78 9.64 -20.66
CA LYS A 527 3.11 10.99 -20.16
C LYS A 527 2.11 12.02 -20.63
N GLY A 528 1.81 12.05 -21.93
CA GLY A 528 0.81 12.95 -22.51
C GLY A 528 -0.56 12.77 -21.85
N ALA A 529 -0.99 11.52 -21.70
CA ALA A 529 -2.24 11.14 -21.05
C ALA A 529 -2.30 11.58 -19.57
N ARG A 530 -1.24 11.32 -18.81
CA ARG A 530 -1.13 11.71 -17.41
C ARG A 530 -1.21 13.23 -17.23
N LEU A 531 -0.50 14.00 -18.03
CA LEU A 531 -0.51 15.46 -17.98
C LEU A 531 -1.90 16.04 -18.32
N HIS A 532 -2.63 15.43 -19.24
CA HIS A 532 -4.00 15.80 -19.54
C HIS A 532 -4.93 15.57 -18.35
N ILE A 533 -4.88 14.38 -17.73
CA ILE A 533 -5.69 14.06 -16.55
C ILE A 533 -5.39 15.02 -15.39
N LEU A 534 -4.11 15.28 -15.10
CA LEU A 534 -3.70 16.26 -14.08
C LEU A 534 -4.28 17.64 -14.35
N GLY A 535 -4.31 18.10 -15.61
CA GLY A 535 -4.90 19.38 -15.99
C GLY A 535 -6.40 19.46 -15.72
N VAL A 536 -7.14 18.35 -15.87
CA VAL A 536 -8.58 18.29 -15.52
C VAL A 536 -8.75 18.22 -14.00
N MET A 537 -7.94 17.45 -13.29
CA MET A 537 -7.99 17.36 -11.81
C MET A 537 -7.74 18.73 -11.15
N GLU A 538 -6.80 19.52 -11.68
CA GLU A 538 -6.48 20.87 -11.20
C GLU A 538 -7.66 21.85 -11.30
N GLN A 539 -8.60 21.63 -12.21
CA GLN A 539 -9.82 22.45 -12.30
C GLN A 539 -10.79 22.19 -11.13
N ALA A 540 -10.78 20.99 -10.56
CA ALA A 540 -11.57 20.64 -9.39
C ALA A 540 -10.88 21.04 -8.08
N ILE A 541 -9.59 20.77 -7.95
CA ILE A 541 -8.75 21.16 -6.81
C ILE A 541 -7.29 21.23 -7.27
N ASN A 542 -6.65 22.39 -7.10
CA ASN A 542 -5.29 22.66 -7.58
C ASN A 542 -4.21 22.61 -6.49
N ALA A 543 -4.63 22.56 -5.24
CA ALA A 543 -3.73 22.45 -4.09
C ALA A 543 -4.48 21.80 -2.91
N PRO A 544 -3.78 21.20 -1.95
CA PRO A 544 -4.40 20.76 -0.71
C PRO A 544 -5.15 21.91 -0.03
N ARG A 545 -6.30 21.63 0.60
CA ARG A 545 -7.01 22.62 1.39
C ARG A 545 -6.09 23.19 2.47
N GLY A 546 -6.24 24.47 2.78
CA GLY A 546 -5.36 25.18 3.72
C GLY A 546 -5.47 24.70 5.17
N ASP A 547 -6.50 23.95 5.51
CA ASP A 547 -6.70 23.34 6.81
C ASP A 547 -7.31 21.94 6.64
N ILE A 548 -7.12 21.06 7.63
CA ILE A 548 -7.77 19.75 7.67
C ILE A 548 -9.26 19.92 7.94
N SER A 549 -10.05 18.88 7.57
CA SER A 549 -11.49 18.85 7.80
C SER A 549 -11.85 19.13 9.26
N GLU A 550 -12.95 19.83 9.49
CA GLU A 550 -13.50 20.08 10.84
C GLU A 550 -13.88 18.78 11.56
N PHE A 551 -14.16 17.70 10.83
CA PHE A 551 -14.47 16.38 11.37
C PHE A 551 -13.23 15.56 11.72
N ALA A 552 -12.04 15.97 11.26
CA ALA A 552 -10.79 15.29 11.55
C ALA A 552 -10.26 15.67 12.94
N PRO A 553 -9.63 14.75 13.67
CA PRO A 553 -8.99 15.08 14.94
C PRO A 553 -7.82 16.03 14.72
N ARG A 554 -7.80 17.14 15.45
CA ARG A 554 -6.65 18.06 15.47
C ARG A 554 -5.64 17.62 16.49
N ILE A 555 -4.37 17.49 16.09
CA ILE A 555 -3.28 17.08 16.98
C ILE A 555 -2.55 18.32 17.48
N HIS A 556 -2.58 18.51 18.80
CA HIS A 556 -1.82 19.54 19.51
C HIS A 556 -0.59 18.89 20.15
N THR A 557 0.57 19.43 19.86
CA THR A 557 1.83 18.92 20.42
C THR A 557 2.34 19.88 21.50
N ILE A 558 2.60 19.36 22.68
CA ILE A 558 3.28 20.06 23.78
C ILE A 558 4.49 19.26 24.23
N LYS A 559 5.42 19.91 24.90
CA LYS A 559 6.60 19.25 25.45
C LYS A 559 6.61 19.37 26.98
N ILE A 560 6.78 18.23 27.65
CA ILE A 560 6.92 18.14 29.10
C ILE A 560 8.33 17.69 29.47
N ASN A 561 8.73 17.91 30.71
CA ASN A 561 9.98 17.35 31.23
C ASN A 561 9.88 15.80 31.21
N PRO A 562 10.82 15.05 30.59
CA PRO A 562 10.81 13.60 30.53
C PRO A 562 10.66 12.91 31.89
N ASP A 563 11.22 13.51 32.95
CA ASP A 563 11.09 12.99 34.34
C ASP A 563 9.64 12.99 34.84
N LYS A 564 8.75 13.81 34.23
CA LYS A 564 7.33 13.94 34.55
C LYS A 564 6.43 12.99 33.77
N ILE A 565 6.94 12.27 32.79
CA ILE A 565 6.17 11.29 32.01
C ILE A 565 5.46 10.30 32.94
N LYS A 566 6.15 9.84 33.98
CA LYS A 566 5.60 8.90 34.97
C LYS A 566 4.40 9.47 35.74
N ASP A 567 4.40 10.81 36.00
CA ASP A 567 3.31 11.47 36.73
C ASP A 567 2.06 11.56 35.83
N VAL A 568 2.24 11.84 34.52
CA VAL A 568 1.15 11.93 33.55
C VAL A 568 0.60 10.53 33.19
N ILE A 569 1.43 9.51 33.10
CA ILE A 569 0.99 8.14 32.83
C ILE A 569 0.31 7.57 34.07
N GLY A 570 0.87 7.76 35.28
CA GLY A 570 0.41 7.20 36.52
C GLY A 570 0.65 5.68 36.63
N LYS A 571 0.43 5.12 37.81
CA LYS A 571 0.65 3.69 38.07
C LYS A 571 -0.26 2.83 37.16
N GLY A 572 0.36 2.02 36.31
CA GLY A 572 -0.35 1.16 35.36
C GLY A 572 -1.22 1.95 34.35
N GLY A 573 -0.89 3.21 34.07
CA GLY A 573 -1.62 4.05 33.12
C GLY A 573 -2.92 4.66 33.65
N SER A 574 -3.10 4.70 35.01
CA SER A 574 -4.36 5.18 35.62
C SER A 574 -4.64 6.66 35.35
N VAL A 575 -3.60 7.52 35.42
CA VAL A 575 -3.78 8.96 35.25
C VAL A 575 -4.11 9.31 33.80
N ILE A 576 -3.35 8.78 32.83
CA ILE A 576 -3.59 9.05 31.42
C ILE A 576 -4.95 8.52 30.95
N ARG A 577 -5.43 7.38 31.46
CA ARG A 577 -6.78 6.90 31.15
C ARG A 577 -7.85 7.81 31.72
N ALA A 578 -7.71 8.27 32.98
CA ALA A 578 -8.64 9.20 33.56
C ALA A 578 -8.68 10.55 32.81
N LEU A 579 -7.50 11.06 32.40
CA LEU A 579 -7.40 12.26 31.57
C LEU A 579 -8.11 12.10 30.22
N THR A 580 -7.88 10.98 29.53
CA THR A 580 -8.53 10.67 28.25
C THR A 580 -10.05 10.61 28.40
N GLU A 581 -10.55 9.99 29.47
CA GLU A 581 -11.98 9.87 29.77
C GLU A 581 -12.59 11.23 30.16
N GLU A 582 -11.94 11.99 31.03
CA GLU A 582 -12.38 13.32 31.50
C GLU A 582 -12.47 14.32 30.34
N THR A 583 -11.48 14.33 29.48
CA THR A 583 -11.35 15.35 28.42
C THR A 583 -11.97 14.91 27.09
N GLY A 584 -12.19 13.60 26.89
CA GLY A 584 -12.66 13.02 25.62
C GLY A 584 -11.65 13.22 24.48
N THR A 585 -10.34 13.21 24.82
CA THR A 585 -9.21 13.37 23.87
C THR A 585 -8.39 12.09 23.80
N THR A 586 -7.61 11.92 22.75
CA THR A 586 -6.57 10.89 22.69
C THR A 586 -5.22 11.52 23.05
N ILE A 587 -4.51 10.95 24.04
CA ILE A 587 -3.23 11.48 24.52
C ILE A 587 -2.16 10.42 24.30
N GLU A 588 -1.08 10.80 23.65
CA GLU A 588 0.11 9.99 23.39
C GLU A 588 1.33 10.70 23.94
N ILE A 589 2.26 9.93 24.55
CA ILE A 589 3.45 10.48 25.18
C ILE A 589 4.66 9.71 24.65
N GLU A 590 5.63 10.43 24.11
CA GLU A 590 6.90 9.89 23.63
C GLU A 590 7.96 9.97 24.73
N ASP A 591 8.99 9.13 24.65
CA ASP A 591 10.04 9.02 25.68
C ASP A 591 10.86 10.32 25.85
N ASP A 592 10.88 11.18 24.85
CA ASP A 592 11.55 12.48 24.88
C ASP A 592 10.73 13.58 25.58
N GLY A 593 9.52 13.26 26.07
CA GLY A 593 8.59 14.20 26.70
C GLY A 593 7.65 14.90 25.74
N THR A 594 7.63 14.55 24.46
CA THR A 594 6.64 15.06 23.51
C THR A 594 5.27 14.43 23.81
N VAL A 595 4.26 15.27 24.00
CA VAL A 595 2.87 14.86 24.25
C VAL A 595 2.01 15.32 23.09
N LYS A 596 1.38 14.36 22.39
CA LYS A 596 0.43 14.60 21.31
C LYS A 596 -0.99 14.42 21.82
N ILE A 597 -1.82 15.44 21.65
CA ILE A 597 -3.20 15.49 22.13
C ILE A 597 -4.10 15.64 20.92
N ALA A 598 -4.84 14.61 20.58
CA ALA A 598 -5.77 14.61 19.46
C ALA A 598 -7.22 14.80 19.92
N ALA A 599 -7.91 15.78 19.34
CA ALA A 599 -9.31 16.10 19.64
C ALA A 599 -10.00 16.69 18.40
N THR A 600 -11.27 16.37 18.22
CA THR A 600 -12.14 17.01 17.21
C THR A 600 -12.66 18.38 17.69
N ASP A 601 -12.59 18.65 19.00
CA ASP A 601 -13.03 19.88 19.66
C ASP A 601 -11.84 20.58 20.31
N GLY A 602 -11.58 21.83 19.89
CA GLY A 602 -10.45 22.63 20.39
C GLY A 602 -10.54 22.96 21.89
N GLU A 603 -11.74 23.06 22.47
CA GLU A 603 -11.90 23.31 23.92
C GLU A 603 -11.51 22.05 24.72
N LYS A 604 -11.82 20.86 24.22
CA LYS A 604 -11.38 19.60 24.81
C LYS A 604 -9.85 19.49 24.80
N ALA A 605 -9.21 19.85 23.68
CA ALA A 605 -7.76 19.87 23.57
C ALA A 605 -7.13 20.84 24.59
N LYS A 606 -7.64 22.07 24.70
CA LYS A 606 -7.18 23.07 25.69
C LYS A 606 -7.35 22.58 27.12
N HIS A 607 -8.45 21.88 27.39
CA HIS A 607 -8.69 21.28 28.71
C HIS A 607 -7.65 20.23 29.02
N ALA A 608 -7.38 19.31 28.08
CA ALA A 608 -6.35 18.29 28.25
C ALA A 608 -4.95 18.88 28.45
N ILE A 609 -4.58 19.89 27.63
CA ILE A 609 -3.30 20.61 27.78
C ILE A 609 -3.17 21.19 29.18
N ARG A 610 -4.18 21.94 29.65
CA ARG A 610 -4.18 22.55 30.98
C ARG A 610 -4.01 21.50 32.08
N ARG A 611 -4.73 20.37 32.00
CA ARG A 611 -4.63 19.29 32.98
C ARG A 611 -3.22 18.66 32.99
N ILE A 612 -2.60 18.48 31.84
CA ILE A 612 -1.22 17.97 31.75
C ILE A 612 -0.23 18.98 32.34
N GLU A 613 -0.39 20.25 32.02
CA GLU A 613 0.43 21.32 32.59
C GLU A 613 0.32 21.40 34.13
N GLU A 614 -0.89 21.25 34.66
CA GLU A 614 -1.12 21.18 36.11
C GLU A 614 -0.39 19.99 36.76
N ILE A 615 -0.42 18.82 36.13
CA ILE A 615 0.25 17.59 36.63
C ILE A 615 1.79 17.75 36.56
N THR A 616 2.28 18.37 35.51
CA THR A 616 3.73 18.51 35.26
C THR A 616 4.35 19.76 35.86
N ALA A 617 3.53 20.70 36.37
CA ALA A 617 4.00 21.94 36.98
C ALA A 617 5.04 21.67 38.08
N GLU A 618 6.17 22.32 38.00
CA GLU A 618 7.18 22.31 39.03
C GLU A 618 6.78 23.28 40.13
N ILE A 619 6.96 22.86 41.37
CA ILE A 619 6.72 23.72 42.50
C ILE A 619 7.94 24.57 42.73
N GLU A 620 7.77 25.89 42.51
CA GLU A 620 8.83 26.87 42.67
C GLU A 620 8.95 27.29 44.13
N VAL A 621 10.16 27.20 44.67
CA VAL A 621 10.49 27.75 45.98
C VAL A 621 10.34 29.28 45.97
N GLY A 622 9.67 29.83 46.99
CA GLY A 622 9.39 31.25 47.10
C GLY A 622 8.08 31.73 46.46
N ARG A 623 7.39 30.88 45.67
CA ARG A 623 6.11 31.22 45.03
C ARG A 623 4.94 30.97 45.99
N VAL A 624 3.91 31.81 45.89
CA VAL A 624 2.67 31.66 46.65
C VAL A 624 1.64 30.91 45.83
N TYR A 625 1.04 29.87 46.44
CA TYR A 625 -0.02 29.04 45.86
C TYR A 625 -1.27 29.13 46.76
N THR A 626 -2.44 29.04 46.17
CA THR A 626 -3.67 28.83 46.92
C THR A 626 -3.83 27.30 47.08
N GLY A 627 -3.78 26.84 48.33
CA GLY A 627 -3.88 25.39 48.65
C GLY A 627 -5.06 25.09 49.55
N LYS A 628 -5.50 23.83 49.53
CA LYS A 628 -6.61 23.34 50.34
C LYS A 628 -6.10 22.47 51.49
N VAL A 629 -6.52 22.75 52.69
CA VAL A 629 -6.16 21.97 53.89
C VAL A 629 -6.76 20.56 53.79
N THR A 630 -5.91 19.54 53.71
CA THR A 630 -6.29 18.13 53.54
C THR A 630 -6.26 17.34 54.85
N ARG A 631 -5.35 17.71 55.78
CA ARG A 631 -5.20 17.05 57.06
C ARG A 631 -4.61 18.00 58.10
N ILE A 632 -5.14 17.97 59.30
CA ILE A 632 -4.63 18.73 60.46
C ILE A 632 -4.00 17.75 61.44
N VAL A 633 -2.82 18.11 61.98
CA VAL A 633 -2.05 17.37 62.96
C VAL A 633 -1.57 18.33 64.06
N ASP A 634 -1.12 17.82 65.21
CA ASP A 634 -0.72 18.66 66.37
C ASP A 634 0.41 19.64 66.05
N PHE A 635 1.30 19.29 65.13
CA PHE A 635 2.45 20.10 64.75
C PHE A 635 2.27 20.95 63.46
N GLY A 636 1.07 20.92 62.85
CA GLY A 636 0.80 21.67 61.62
C GLY A 636 -0.38 21.19 60.80
N ALA A 637 -0.45 21.64 59.55
CA ALA A 637 -1.47 21.22 58.60
C ALA A 637 -0.84 20.82 57.25
N PHE A 638 -1.38 19.77 56.65
CA PHE A 638 -1.04 19.42 55.25
C PHE A 638 -1.98 20.17 54.32
N VAL A 639 -1.39 20.79 53.33
CA VAL A 639 -2.10 21.62 52.35
C VAL A 639 -1.77 21.14 50.93
N ALA A 640 -2.79 20.79 50.19
CA ALA A 640 -2.67 20.43 48.77
C ALA A 640 -2.55 21.71 47.95
N ILE A 641 -1.45 21.83 47.16
CA ILE A 641 -1.11 23.05 46.42
C ILE A 641 -1.22 22.87 44.87
N GLY A 642 -1.96 21.86 44.44
CA GLY A 642 -2.12 21.54 43.02
C GLY A 642 -1.22 20.39 42.57
N GLY A 643 -1.52 19.80 41.37
CA GLY A 643 -0.73 18.73 40.79
C GLY A 643 -0.63 17.44 41.64
N GLY A 644 -1.56 17.21 42.55
CA GLY A 644 -1.53 16.04 43.49
C GLY A 644 -0.47 16.12 44.57
N LYS A 645 0.15 17.29 44.79
CA LYS A 645 1.23 17.49 45.77
C LYS A 645 0.71 18.14 47.06
N GLU A 646 1.16 17.62 48.15
CA GLU A 646 0.88 18.16 49.52
C GLU A 646 2.16 18.70 50.14
N GLY A 647 2.04 19.82 50.83
CA GLY A 647 3.09 20.36 51.64
C GLY A 647 2.65 20.54 53.11
N LEU A 648 3.62 20.53 54.01
CA LEU A 648 3.39 20.76 55.43
C LEU A 648 3.55 22.25 55.77
N VAL A 649 2.50 22.87 56.30
CA VAL A 649 2.55 24.10 57.03
C VAL A 649 2.78 23.77 58.48
N HIS A 650 4.00 23.96 59.00
CA HIS A 650 4.32 23.76 60.38
C HIS A 650 3.56 24.76 61.25
N ILE A 651 3.22 24.44 62.49
CA ILE A 651 2.45 25.27 63.42
C ILE A 651 3.05 26.69 63.59
N SER A 652 4.37 26.84 63.50
CA SER A 652 5.08 28.13 63.53
C SER A 652 4.98 28.95 62.25
N GLN A 653 4.44 28.39 61.18
CA GLN A 653 4.31 29.02 59.87
C GLN A 653 2.84 29.36 59.53
N ILE A 654 1.92 29.22 60.49
CA ILE A 654 0.49 29.51 60.31
C ILE A 654 0.21 31.02 60.50
N ALA A 655 0.73 31.64 61.57
CA ALA A 655 0.50 33.04 61.87
C ALA A 655 1.71 33.66 62.57
N ASP A 656 1.74 35.01 62.64
CA ASP A 656 2.80 35.79 63.33
C ASP A 656 2.75 35.68 64.84
N LYS A 657 1.62 35.24 65.38
CA LYS A 657 1.43 35.02 66.82
C LYS A 657 1.62 33.53 67.17
N ARG A 658 2.02 33.26 68.40
CA ARG A 658 2.18 31.90 68.85
C ARG A 658 0.85 31.12 68.76
N VAL A 659 0.81 30.15 67.89
CA VAL A 659 -0.35 29.27 67.71
C VAL A 659 -0.28 28.11 68.74
N GLU A 660 -1.28 27.99 69.61
CA GLU A 660 -1.34 26.92 70.59
C GLU A 660 -2.00 25.65 70.03
N LYS A 661 -3.02 25.81 69.18
CA LYS A 661 -3.69 24.70 68.52
C LYS A 661 -3.91 25.07 67.01
N VAL A 662 -3.57 24.17 66.14
CA VAL A 662 -3.73 24.33 64.67
C VAL A 662 -5.21 24.51 64.30
N THR A 663 -6.12 23.82 64.99
CA THR A 663 -7.58 23.86 64.79
C THR A 663 -8.22 25.22 65.10
N ASP A 664 -7.53 26.11 65.82
CA ASP A 664 -8.05 27.46 66.14
C ASP A 664 -7.87 28.40 64.92
N TYR A 665 -7.00 28.05 63.96
CA TYR A 665 -6.66 28.87 62.79
C TYR A 665 -7.04 28.23 61.48
N LEU A 666 -7.06 26.91 61.38
CA LEU A 666 -7.29 26.18 60.14
C LEU A 666 -8.39 25.14 60.32
N GLN A 667 -9.19 25.00 59.22
CA GLN A 667 -10.24 23.95 59.16
C GLN A 667 -9.96 23.02 57.98
N MET A 668 -10.37 21.76 58.13
CA MET A 668 -10.34 20.79 57.04
C MET A 668 -11.13 21.32 55.84
N GLY A 669 -10.52 21.28 54.64
CA GLY A 669 -11.13 21.73 53.41
C GLY A 669 -11.04 23.24 53.14
N GLN A 670 -10.47 24.02 54.09
CA GLN A 670 -10.26 25.46 53.94
C GLN A 670 -9.21 25.77 52.86
N GLU A 671 -9.47 26.73 52.02
CA GLU A 671 -8.49 27.30 51.08
C GLU A 671 -7.66 28.39 51.76
N VAL A 672 -6.34 28.27 51.64
CA VAL A 672 -5.38 29.19 52.24
C VAL A 672 -4.24 29.52 51.31
N PRO A 673 -3.78 30.76 51.23
CA PRO A 673 -2.57 31.11 50.50
C PRO A 673 -1.36 30.54 51.27
N VAL A 674 -0.47 29.83 50.54
CA VAL A 674 0.75 29.26 51.09
C VAL A 674 1.94 29.55 50.22
N LYS A 675 3.04 30.00 50.81
CA LYS A 675 4.31 30.19 50.11
C LYS A 675 5.17 28.95 50.31
N VAL A 676 5.81 28.49 49.24
CA VAL A 676 6.76 27.38 49.27
C VAL A 676 8.08 27.86 49.85
N LEU A 677 8.47 27.35 51.01
CA LEU A 677 9.73 27.68 51.66
C LEU A 677 10.88 26.83 51.17
N GLU A 678 10.64 25.54 51.00
CA GLU A 678 11.67 24.56 50.63
C GLU A 678 11.01 23.32 50.05
N VAL A 679 11.70 22.70 49.07
CA VAL A 679 11.42 21.34 48.61
C VAL A 679 12.67 20.52 48.90
N ASP A 680 12.59 19.53 49.78
CA ASP A 680 13.74 18.70 50.18
C ASP A 680 14.08 17.66 49.09
N ARG A 681 15.25 17.00 49.24
CA ARG A 681 15.72 15.98 48.27
C ARG A 681 14.81 14.72 48.18
N GLN A 682 13.86 14.58 49.11
CA GLN A 682 12.86 13.50 49.15
C GLN A 682 11.50 13.96 48.59
N GLY A 683 11.43 15.20 48.02
CA GLY A 683 10.21 15.77 47.47
C GLY A 683 9.20 16.29 48.50
N ARG A 684 9.56 16.39 49.79
CA ARG A 684 8.69 16.96 50.82
C ARG A 684 8.72 18.47 50.76
N ILE A 685 7.54 19.08 50.76
CA ILE A 685 7.34 20.52 50.56
C ILE A 685 7.04 21.17 51.91
N ARG A 686 7.79 22.19 52.25
CA ARG A 686 7.52 23.07 53.42
C ARG A 686 6.81 24.32 52.96
N LEU A 687 5.71 24.61 53.62
CA LEU A 687 4.84 25.75 53.28
C LEU A 687 4.73 26.71 54.45
N SER A 688 4.46 27.99 54.11
CA SER A 688 4.18 29.06 55.09
C SER A 688 2.94 29.84 54.67
N ILE A 689 1.95 29.95 55.54
CA ILE A 689 0.80 30.84 55.40
C ILE A 689 1.23 32.26 55.79
N LYS A 690 2.02 32.36 56.88
CA LYS A 690 2.56 33.63 57.36
C LYS A 690 3.25 34.43 56.29
N GLU A 691 4.25 33.84 55.59
CA GLU A 691 5.01 34.52 54.53
C GLU A 691 4.20 34.77 53.24
N ALA A 692 3.14 33.99 53.03
CA ALA A 692 2.22 34.24 51.92
C ALA A 692 1.35 35.49 52.17
N THR A 693 0.94 35.70 53.40
CA THR A 693 0.10 36.85 53.79
C THR A 693 0.89 38.16 53.81
N GLU A 694 2.17 38.11 54.17
CA GLU A 694 3.08 39.27 54.10
C GLU A 694 3.31 39.80 52.69
N GLN A 695 3.38 38.91 51.72
CA GLN A 695 3.53 39.27 50.30
C GLN A 695 2.21 39.76 49.65
N SER A 696 1.06 39.51 50.25
CA SER A 696 -0.25 39.93 49.72
C SER A 696 -0.68 41.32 50.19
N GLN A 697 0.09 42.02 51.05
CA GLN A 697 -0.15 43.42 51.35
C GLN A 697 0.41 44.30 50.27
N PRO A 698 -0.38 45.19 49.61
CA PRO A 698 0.14 46.13 48.62
C PRO A 698 1.13 47.05 49.34
N ALA A 699 2.34 47.17 48.79
CA ALA A 699 3.33 48.19 49.22
C ALA A 699 2.66 49.55 49.24
N ALA A 700 2.71 50.24 50.38
CA ALA A 700 2.23 51.61 50.51
C ALA A 700 2.86 52.48 49.43
N ALA A 701 2.02 53.20 48.67
CA ALA A 701 2.46 54.11 47.65
C ALA A 701 3.40 55.18 48.25
N PRO A 702 4.52 55.51 47.62
CA PRO A 702 5.36 56.62 48.03
C PRO A 702 4.58 57.94 47.81
N GLU A 703 4.52 58.74 48.87
CA GLU A 703 3.99 60.14 48.84
C GLU A 703 4.64 60.91 47.69
N ALA A 704 3.79 61.50 46.87
CA ALA A 704 4.22 62.39 45.84
C ALA A 704 4.81 63.68 46.42
N PRO A 705 5.95 64.20 45.99
CA PRO A 705 6.44 65.48 46.44
C PRO A 705 5.56 66.64 45.91
N ALA A 706 5.28 67.62 46.81
CA ALA A 706 4.47 68.82 46.57
C ALA A 706 4.97 69.59 45.34
N ALA A 707 4.05 70.01 44.49
CA ALA A 707 4.31 70.91 43.36
C ALA A 707 4.60 72.31 43.91
N GLU A 708 5.81 72.83 43.68
CA GLU A 708 6.10 74.27 43.73
C GLU A 708 5.47 74.88 42.48
N GLN A 709 4.61 75.87 42.71
CA GLN A 709 4.19 76.84 41.72
C GLN A 709 5.28 77.91 41.57
N GLY A 710 5.70 78.23 40.37
CA GLY A 710 6.55 79.29 40.05
C GLY A 710 6.54 79.62 38.56
N GLU A 711 5.80 80.68 38.23
CA GLU A 711 5.79 81.54 37.05
C GLU A 711 5.71 80.93 35.67
#